data_d03f2bc97604126efb5754e03d7c120e
#
_entry.id   d03f2bc97604126efb5754e03d7c120e
#
_cell.length_a   1.000
_cell.length_b   1.000
_cell.length_c   1.000
_cell.angle_alpha   90.00
_cell.angle_beta   90.00
_cell.angle_gamma   90.00
#
_symmetry.space_group_name_H-M   'P 1'
#
loop_
_entity.id
_entity.type
_entity.pdbx_description
1 polymer ?
#
loop_
_entity_poly.entity_id
_entity_poly.type
_entity_poly.pdbx_seq_one_letter_code
_entity_poly.pdbx_strand_id
1 'polypeptide(L)'
;MTTTGSIKAGGSAMHALHGQGTVLMTDGDTAVVRFAHGIEQLFTAELVAVASAAEAARQAIVSSSLEVALKAQADAITSVNDSWGVFTRSRISLLPHQLWVCHRALQTWPIRLLIADDVGMGKTIEAGLVLWPLLANRRVQRVLVMAPAKLVEQWQQRLKSMFDIRAAIYHPDLDTTRADFWGIHQIVVASLPTLRADNKGRHERLLDAPAWDMVIVDEAHHLNAEEGANRTLGFDLLDKLQMAGMVESCVLFSGTPHRGKNHGFWSLMSLVDRDVFGPRNDEAAMLRALPRYLIRNAKQKATDMQGNRLFQPLQQYPETFSYTAAEEAFYRLMSDFIMAGKAYASSLTRTEGGQVMLVLIALQKLASSSIAAVLAALRTRQSRLVEEASRSRAELEVPSVDDDDETQRVLEAWARAEKRERLQLMEHEERHLADLIRAGQEVAEETRVQKVIEVIRKRFADEPVLLFTEYKRTQALMISALMAEFGQTSVGFMNGDDRLENVMLPDGRITQLSSRRDDTCDAFNAGRIRFLVSTEAGGEGIDLQERCSALIHVDLPWNPMRLHQRVGRLNRYGQKRPVSVVSLRNPYTVESMIWDKLEAKLASIMRAVGSAMDEPEDLLQLVLGMSGGRLFDQLFSGAAAVPRERLDSWFDEVAGTIGGTSAVQAVTDLVGHASSFDLSALKEVPPVDLPDLLPFFQNLLVLNRRRPKAEGLALSFRTPEEWLTSHAIRRQYDNLLFDRNLPRGAGDLMGVGHPLMEKALQQASRLHGVFCVADGLPAPLQVIAVSNRVTGAEGSARRLVFGITGQPGKLALLRDWEVLRVLNQCALKAEPAPDLDGRAELARAWLEHAKQETSALLAREALPFASIHIAPIAVLWIDSKGDDT
;
A
#
# COMPACT_ATOMS: atom_id res chain seq x y z
N MET A 1 -30.75 -29.21 31.63
CA MET A 1 -31.52 -30.40 31.16
C MET A 1 -31.55 -30.35 29.65
N THR A 2 -30.77 -31.19 29.01
CA THR A 2 -30.72 -31.34 27.56
C THR A 2 -31.96 -32.10 27.11
N THR A 3 -32.94 -31.38 26.55
CA THR A 3 -34.02 -32.04 25.83
C THR A 3 -33.41 -32.66 24.57
N THR A 4 -33.38 -33.98 24.54
CA THR A 4 -33.05 -34.79 23.33
C THR A 4 -34.16 -34.62 22.30
N GLY A 5 -34.13 -33.45 21.62
CA GLY A 5 -34.94 -33.24 20.42
C GLY A 5 -34.40 -34.11 19.30
N SER A 6 -35.26 -34.70 18.49
CA SER A 6 -34.81 -35.43 17.28
C SER A 6 -34.15 -34.46 16.27
N ILE A 7 -33.01 -34.84 15.71
CA ILE A 7 -32.35 -34.12 14.62
C ILE A 7 -33.32 -34.12 13.41
N LYS A 8 -33.72 -32.95 12.94
CA LYS A 8 -34.68 -32.81 11.82
C LYS A 8 -34.13 -31.84 10.76
N ALA A 9 -34.39 -32.10 9.51
CA ALA A 9 -34.06 -31.18 8.42
C ALA A 9 -34.73 -29.80 8.67
N GLY A 10 -33.95 -28.74 8.45
CA GLY A 10 -34.33 -27.35 8.76
C GLY A 10 -34.12 -26.95 10.21
N GLY A 11 -33.79 -27.87 11.12
CA GLY A 11 -33.46 -27.59 12.51
C GLY A 11 -32.01 -27.19 12.74
N SER A 12 -31.71 -26.66 13.95
CA SER A 12 -30.36 -26.38 14.38
C SER A 12 -29.78 -27.53 15.19
N ALA A 13 -28.52 -27.87 14.93
CA ALA A 13 -27.79 -28.86 15.70
C ALA A 13 -26.41 -28.36 16.09
N MET A 14 -25.92 -28.79 17.25
CA MET A 14 -24.59 -28.47 17.77
C MET A 14 -23.67 -29.70 17.61
N HIS A 15 -22.51 -29.51 17.05
CA HIS A 15 -21.40 -30.47 17.00
C HIS A 15 -20.25 -30.03 17.88
N ALA A 16 -19.57 -30.95 18.56
CA ALA A 16 -18.51 -30.62 19.52
C ALA A 16 -17.30 -29.87 18.88
N LEU A 17 -16.96 -30.20 17.64
CA LEU A 17 -15.85 -29.60 16.91
C LEU A 17 -16.29 -28.43 16.02
N HIS A 18 -17.44 -28.57 15.33
CA HIS A 18 -17.87 -27.65 14.29
C HIS A 18 -18.78 -26.52 14.79
N GLY A 19 -19.24 -26.59 16.05
CA GLY A 19 -20.17 -25.63 16.63
C GLY A 19 -21.61 -25.81 16.18
N GLN A 20 -22.40 -24.74 16.15
CA GLN A 20 -23.81 -24.80 15.74
C GLN A 20 -23.92 -24.75 14.20
N GLY A 21 -24.77 -25.64 13.65
CA GLY A 21 -25.08 -25.70 12.24
C GLY A 21 -26.58 -25.90 11.98
N THR A 22 -26.96 -25.71 10.71
CA THR A 22 -28.34 -26.00 10.25
C THR A 22 -28.34 -27.35 9.55
N VAL A 23 -29.23 -28.25 10.00
CA VAL A 23 -29.42 -29.57 9.39
C VAL A 23 -30.09 -29.38 8.04
N LEU A 24 -29.41 -29.74 6.95
CA LEU A 24 -29.97 -29.66 5.60
C LEU A 24 -30.86 -30.88 5.28
N MET A 25 -30.35 -32.05 5.62
CA MET A 25 -31.08 -33.31 5.47
C MET A 25 -30.60 -34.36 6.49
N THR A 26 -31.41 -35.36 6.76
CA THR A 26 -31.05 -36.49 7.61
C THR A 26 -31.73 -37.74 7.08
N ASP A 27 -31.05 -38.87 7.18
CA ASP A 27 -31.53 -40.21 6.86
C ASP A 27 -31.68 -41.12 8.09
N GLY A 28 -31.64 -40.54 9.27
CA GLY A 28 -31.78 -41.25 10.56
C GLY A 28 -30.44 -41.42 11.27
N ASP A 29 -29.45 -42.09 10.67
CA ASP A 29 -28.14 -42.32 11.25
C ASP A 29 -27.12 -41.25 10.92
N THR A 30 -27.26 -40.62 9.76
CA THR A 30 -26.42 -39.48 9.34
C THR A 30 -27.22 -38.22 9.06
N ALA A 31 -26.58 -37.09 9.19
CA ALA A 31 -27.13 -35.79 8.86
C ALA A 31 -26.11 -34.96 8.07
N VAL A 32 -26.58 -34.24 7.07
CA VAL A 32 -25.84 -33.23 6.35
C VAL A 32 -26.14 -31.91 7.02
N VAL A 33 -25.10 -31.29 7.59
CA VAL A 33 -25.22 -30.08 8.40
C VAL A 33 -24.36 -28.98 7.81
N ARG A 34 -24.94 -27.81 7.67
CA ARG A 34 -24.25 -26.57 7.26
C ARG A 34 -23.75 -25.85 8.50
N PHE A 35 -22.43 -25.79 8.64
CA PHE A 35 -21.70 -25.00 9.64
C PHE A 35 -21.16 -23.70 9.05
N ALA A 36 -20.54 -22.87 9.88
CA ALA A 36 -19.92 -21.62 9.45
C ALA A 36 -18.78 -21.81 8.42
N HIS A 37 -18.05 -22.92 8.53
CA HIS A 37 -16.91 -23.25 7.66
C HIS A 37 -17.28 -24.05 6.40
N GLY A 38 -18.51 -24.63 6.32
CA GLY A 38 -18.92 -25.44 5.18
C GLY A 38 -20.05 -26.42 5.52
N ILE A 39 -20.23 -27.40 4.65
CA ILE A 39 -21.19 -28.46 4.80
C ILE A 39 -20.45 -29.76 5.14
N GLU A 40 -20.88 -30.42 6.22
CA GLU A 40 -20.32 -31.68 6.68
C GLU A 40 -21.42 -32.75 6.75
N GLN A 41 -21.03 -34.00 6.46
CA GLN A 41 -21.87 -35.16 6.73
C GLN A 41 -21.37 -35.82 8.01
N LEU A 42 -22.21 -35.91 9.01
CA LEU A 42 -21.89 -36.37 10.35
C LEU A 42 -22.89 -37.45 10.82
N PHE A 43 -22.51 -38.25 11.78
CA PHE A 43 -23.46 -39.14 12.45
C PHE A 43 -24.41 -38.34 13.35
N THR A 44 -25.69 -38.65 13.32
CA THR A 44 -26.70 -37.97 14.16
C THR A 44 -26.39 -38.10 15.65
N ALA A 45 -25.69 -39.19 16.06
CA ALA A 45 -25.21 -39.38 17.42
C ALA A 45 -24.17 -38.37 17.91
N GLU A 46 -23.45 -37.69 16.97
CA GLU A 46 -22.47 -36.65 17.29
C GLU A 46 -23.11 -35.28 17.39
N LEU A 47 -24.39 -35.17 17.10
CA LEU A 47 -25.15 -33.94 17.05
C LEU A 47 -26.11 -33.83 18.24
N VAL A 48 -26.14 -32.64 18.82
CA VAL A 48 -27.10 -32.26 19.84
C VAL A 48 -28.10 -31.31 19.23
N ALA A 49 -29.43 -31.69 19.24
CA ALA A 49 -30.45 -30.79 18.73
C ALA A 49 -30.51 -29.51 19.60
N VAL A 50 -30.54 -28.36 18.95
CA VAL A 50 -30.62 -27.04 19.59
C VAL A 50 -32.02 -26.47 19.29
N ALA A 51 -32.75 -26.06 20.31
CA ALA A 51 -34.04 -25.40 20.12
C ALA A 51 -33.84 -24.08 19.35
N SER A 52 -34.71 -23.79 18.42
CA SER A 52 -34.73 -22.46 17.79
C SER A 52 -35.16 -21.41 18.82
N ALA A 53 -34.81 -20.15 18.61
CA ALA A 53 -35.23 -19.06 19.50
C ALA A 53 -36.76 -18.96 19.65
N ALA A 54 -37.52 -19.26 18.58
CA ALA A 54 -39.00 -19.32 18.62
C ALA A 54 -39.51 -20.49 19.42
N GLU A 55 -38.86 -21.65 19.42
CA GLU A 55 -39.18 -22.79 20.24
C GLU A 55 -38.82 -22.55 21.69
N ALA A 56 -37.66 -21.95 21.95
CA ALA A 56 -37.21 -21.56 23.29
C ALA A 56 -38.22 -20.57 23.93
N ALA A 57 -38.62 -19.55 23.18
CA ALA A 57 -39.63 -18.59 23.64
C ALA A 57 -41.00 -19.26 23.93
N ARG A 58 -41.41 -20.17 23.07
CA ARG A 58 -42.68 -20.91 23.23
C ARG A 58 -42.68 -21.85 24.45
N GLN A 59 -41.54 -22.47 24.73
CA GLN A 59 -41.39 -23.40 25.86
C GLN A 59 -40.91 -22.69 27.14
N ALA A 60 -40.85 -21.35 27.15
CA ALA A 60 -40.29 -20.53 28.22
C ALA A 60 -38.89 -20.99 28.70
N ILE A 61 -38.08 -21.49 27.74
CA ILE A 61 -36.67 -21.84 28.00
C ILE A 61 -35.82 -20.58 27.90
N VAL A 62 -35.54 -19.99 29.04
CA VAL A 62 -34.72 -18.76 29.13
C VAL A 62 -33.29 -19.14 29.54
N SER A 63 -32.32 -18.77 28.74
CA SER A 63 -30.87 -18.88 29.04
C SER A 63 -30.36 -17.64 29.79
N SER A 64 -29.15 -17.71 30.35
CA SER A 64 -28.54 -16.52 30.95
C SER A 64 -28.25 -15.47 29.88
N SER A 65 -28.47 -14.19 30.19
CA SER A 65 -28.14 -13.13 29.26
C SER A 65 -26.65 -13.06 28.95
N LEU A 66 -25.82 -13.46 29.89
CA LEU A 66 -24.37 -13.55 29.70
C LEU A 66 -24.00 -14.55 28.60
N GLU A 67 -24.56 -15.76 28.59
CA GLU A 67 -24.23 -16.77 27.57
C GLU A 67 -24.72 -16.37 26.18
N VAL A 68 -25.97 -15.88 26.10
CA VAL A 68 -26.60 -15.50 24.81
C VAL A 68 -25.87 -14.31 24.20
N ALA A 69 -25.53 -13.29 25.01
CA ALA A 69 -24.82 -12.11 24.53
C ALA A 69 -23.37 -12.46 24.11
N LEU A 70 -22.65 -13.27 24.89
CA LEU A 70 -21.26 -13.68 24.56
C LEU A 70 -21.21 -14.45 23.22
N LYS A 71 -22.17 -15.32 22.97
CA LYS A 71 -22.29 -16.03 21.69
C LYS A 71 -22.49 -15.05 20.54
N ALA A 72 -23.45 -14.13 20.66
CA ALA A 72 -23.75 -13.13 19.65
C ALA A 72 -22.57 -12.16 19.43
N GLN A 73 -21.88 -11.74 20.51
CA GLN A 73 -20.68 -10.91 20.43
C GLN A 73 -19.55 -11.63 19.69
N ALA A 74 -19.31 -12.92 19.96
CA ALA A 74 -18.26 -13.70 19.28
C ALA A 74 -18.50 -13.77 17.76
N ASP A 75 -19.75 -14.03 17.36
CA ASP A 75 -20.13 -14.05 15.95
C ASP A 75 -20.01 -12.65 15.30
N ALA A 76 -20.41 -11.59 15.99
CA ALA A 76 -20.29 -10.21 15.52
C ALA A 76 -18.82 -9.78 15.38
N ILE A 77 -17.96 -10.08 16.38
CA ILE A 77 -16.52 -9.80 16.34
C ILE A 77 -15.88 -10.51 15.13
N THR A 78 -16.20 -11.77 14.92
CA THR A 78 -15.68 -12.53 13.77
C THR A 78 -16.15 -11.93 12.45
N SER A 79 -17.43 -11.58 12.33
CA SER A 79 -18.00 -10.96 11.13
C SER A 79 -17.32 -9.63 10.78
N VAL A 80 -17.20 -8.72 11.75
CA VAL A 80 -16.52 -7.43 11.55
C VAL A 80 -15.07 -7.63 11.16
N ASN A 81 -14.35 -8.54 11.83
CA ASN A 81 -12.95 -8.75 11.56
C ASN A 81 -12.70 -9.39 10.19
N ASP A 82 -13.48 -10.38 9.79
CA ASP A 82 -13.37 -11.06 8.50
C ASP A 82 -13.74 -10.14 7.31
N SER A 83 -14.56 -9.11 7.57
CA SER A 83 -14.99 -8.16 6.54
C SER A 83 -14.13 -6.90 6.46
N TRP A 84 -13.53 -6.46 7.57
CA TRP A 84 -12.87 -5.15 7.68
C TRP A 84 -11.46 -5.19 8.27
N GLY A 85 -11.07 -6.29 8.90
CA GLY A 85 -9.76 -6.40 9.57
C GLY A 85 -9.57 -5.47 10.78
N VAL A 86 -10.63 -4.90 11.34
CA VAL A 86 -10.57 -3.86 12.40
C VAL A 86 -9.95 -4.39 13.70
N PHE A 87 -10.30 -5.60 14.11
CA PHE A 87 -9.86 -6.20 15.36
C PHE A 87 -8.54 -6.94 15.27
N THR A 88 -7.81 -6.75 14.16
CA THR A 88 -6.49 -7.36 13.98
C THR A 88 -5.52 -6.89 15.07
N ARG A 89 -4.65 -7.79 15.50
CA ARG A 89 -3.54 -7.52 16.41
C ARG A 89 -2.46 -6.70 15.72
N SER A 90 -2.80 -5.51 15.25
CA SER A 90 -1.91 -4.60 14.54
C SER A 90 -1.69 -3.32 15.33
N ARG A 91 -0.47 -2.79 15.26
CA ARG A 91 -0.09 -1.51 15.88
C ARG A 91 -0.05 -0.41 14.82
N ILE A 92 -1.20 -0.15 14.23
CA ILE A 92 -1.42 0.88 13.21
C ILE A 92 -2.61 1.74 13.61
N SER A 93 -2.61 3.00 13.20
CA SER A 93 -3.84 3.80 13.25
C SER A 93 -4.79 3.32 12.15
N LEU A 94 -6.04 3.07 12.50
CA LEU A 94 -7.06 2.66 11.53
C LEU A 94 -7.55 3.88 10.75
N LEU A 95 -7.32 3.87 9.45
CA LEU A 95 -7.78 4.93 8.56
C LEU A 95 -8.94 4.44 7.69
N PRO A 96 -10.03 5.24 7.52
CA PRO A 96 -11.23 4.82 6.81
C PRO A 96 -10.95 4.29 5.40
N HIS A 97 -10.13 4.98 4.60
CA HIS A 97 -9.80 4.55 3.24
C HIS A 97 -9.06 3.20 3.22
N GLN A 98 -8.14 2.94 4.17
CA GLN A 98 -7.41 1.68 4.25
C GLN A 98 -8.32 0.52 4.67
N LEU A 99 -9.23 0.76 5.62
CA LEU A 99 -10.27 -0.22 5.99
C LEU A 99 -11.22 -0.49 4.82
N TRP A 100 -11.59 0.54 4.07
CA TRP A 100 -12.43 0.41 2.89
C TRP A 100 -11.74 -0.41 1.79
N VAL A 101 -10.44 -0.19 1.53
CA VAL A 101 -9.63 -1.03 0.62
C VAL A 101 -9.62 -2.48 1.08
N CYS A 102 -9.38 -2.72 2.37
CA CYS A 102 -9.43 -4.05 2.95
C CYS A 102 -10.81 -4.70 2.72
N HIS A 103 -11.88 -4.01 3.06
CA HIS A 103 -13.25 -4.49 2.87
C HIS A 103 -13.54 -4.83 1.41
N ARG A 104 -13.19 -3.94 0.48
CA ARG A 104 -13.38 -4.17 -0.97
C ARG A 104 -12.59 -5.39 -1.46
N ALA A 105 -11.35 -5.56 -1.01
CA ALA A 105 -10.52 -6.71 -1.36
C ALA A 105 -11.13 -8.02 -0.85
N LEU A 106 -11.69 -8.02 0.36
CA LEU A 106 -12.25 -9.21 0.99
C LEU A 106 -13.64 -9.60 0.48
N GLN A 107 -14.30 -8.75 -0.33
CA GLN A 107 -15.62 -9.07 -0.91
C GLN A 107 -15.58 -10.15 -1.98
N THR A 108 -14.43 -10.39 -2.62
CA THR A 108 -14.30 -11.37 -3.71
C THR A 108 -13.19 -12.38 -3.43
N TRP A 109 -13.34 -13.59 -3.94
CA TRP A 109 -12.31 -14.62 -3.91
C TRP A 109 -12.30 -15.38 -5.26
N PRO A 110 -11.14 -15.65 -5.86
CA PRO A 110 -9.82 -15.14 -5.47
C PRO A 110 -9.71 -13.62 -5.59
N ILE A 111 -8.82 -13.02 -4.78
CA ILE A 111 -8.62 -11.57 -4.80
C ILE A 111 -7.77 -11.21 -6.01
N ARG A 112 -8.30 -10.36 -6.87
CA ARG A 112 -7.63 -9.89 -8.08
C ARG A 112 -7.83 -8.39 -8.20
N LEU A 113 -6.83 -7.62 -7.78
CA LEU A 113 -6.94 -6.16 -7.67
C LEU A 113 -5.67 -5.44 -8.11
N LEU A 114 -5.85 -4.29 -8.73
CA LEU A 114 -4.86 -3.23 -8.83
C LEU A 114 -5.26 -2.11 -7.87
N ILE A 115 -4.43 -1.85 -6.86
CA ILE A 115 -4.60 -0.74 -5.91
C ILE A 115 -3.65 0.37 -6.34
N ALA A 116 -4.24 1.45 -6.84
CA ALA A 116 -3.55 2.56 -7.48
C ALA A 116 -3.62 3.84 -6.63
N ASP A 117 -3.54 3.69 -5.32
CA ASP A 117 -3.62 4.78 -4.37
C ASP A 117 -2.41 5.73 -4.46
N ASP A 118 -2.62 7.00 -4.18
CA ASP A 118 -1.58 8.02 -4.21
C ASP A 118 -0.37 7.66 -3.35
N VAL A 119 0.80 8.15 -3.75
CA VAL A 119 2.05 7.92 -3.00
C VAL A 119 1.93 8.49 -1.59
N GLY A 120 2.19 7.67 -0.56
CA GLY A 120 2.13 8.08 0.85
C GLY A 120 0.81 7.76 1.56
N MET A 121 -0.16 7.11 0.90
CA MET A 121 -1.42 6.68 1.53
C MET A 121 -1.29 5.39 2.35
N GLY A 122 -0.17 4.68 2.25
CA GLY A 122 0.12 3.54 3.12
C GLY A 122 -0.11 2.17 2.49
N LYS A 123 0.22 1.97 1.22
CA LYS A 123 0.05 0.71 0.47
C LYS A 123 0.52 -0.54 1.22
N THR A 124 1.67 -0.48 1.93
CA THR A 124 2.14 -1.60 2.76
C THR A 124 1.19 -1.92 3.92
N ILE A 125 0.52 -0.90 4.48
CA ILE A 125 -0.48 -1.08 5.54
C ILE A 125 -1.74 -1.70 4.95
N GLU A 126 -2.20 -1.24 3.80
CA GLU A 126 -3.33 -1.83 3.07
C GLU A 126 -3.09 -3.31 2.76
N ALA A 127 -1.90 -3.65 2.25
CA ALA A 127 -1.51 -5.04 2.03
C ALA A 127 -1.54 -5.86 3.32
N GLY A 128 -1.03 -5.32 4.42
CA GLY A 128 -1.05 -5.98 5.73
C GLY A 128 -2.47 -6.17 6.27
N LEU A 129 -3.35 -5.18 6.09
CA LEU A 129 -4.76 -5.27 6.48
C LEU A 129 -5.51 -6.33 5.68
N VAL A 130 -5.23 -6.46 4.37
CA VAL A 130 -5.81 -7.53 3.53
C VAL A 130 -5.27 -8.90 3.91
N LEU A 131 -3.95 -9.02 4.12
CA LEU A 131 -3.31 -10.30 4.45
C LEU A 131 -3.73 -10.85 5.82
N TRP A 132 -3.82 -9.98 6.82
CA TRP A 132 -4.00 -10.39 8.19
C TRP A 132 -5.25 -11.25 8.44
N PRO A 133 -6.48 -10.82 8.06
CA PRO A 133 -7.68 -11.64 8.25
C PRO A 133 -7.59 -12.97 7.50
N LEU A 134 -7.00 -12.98 6.31
CA LEU A 134 -6.85 -14.17 5.47
C LEU A 134 -5.89 -15.20 6.07
N LEU A 135 -4.81 -14.73 6.69
CA LEU A 135 -3.88 -15.60 7.42
C LEU A 135 -4.49 -16.11 8.72
N ALA A 136 -5.22 -15.24 9.46
CA ALA A 136 -5.86 -15.61 10.72
C ALA A 136 -6.95 -16.66 10.53
N ASN A 137 -7.78 -16.56 9.51
CA ASN A 137 -8.81 -17.55 9.19
C ASN A 137 -8.31 -18.72 8.31
N ARG A 138 -6.98 -18.78 8.04
CA ARG A 138 -6.31 -19.82 7.24
C ARG A 138 -6.81 -19.95 5.80
N ARG A 139 -7.41 -18.89 5.26
CA ARG A 139 -7.79 -18.86 3.84
C ARG A 139 -6.55 -18.75 2.95
N VAL A 140 -5.52 -18.09 3.44
CA VAL A 140 -4.21 -17.92 2.82
C VAL A 140 -3.15 -18.48 3.77
N GLN A 141 -2.22 -19.25 3.24
CA GLN A 141 -1.08 -19.79 3.97
C GLN A 141 0.24 -19.44 3.26
N ARG A 142 0.24 -19.43 1.93
CA ARG A 142 1.42 -19.16 1.13
C ARG A 142 1.34 -17.81 0.43
N VAL A 143 2.27 -16.91 0.74
CA VAL A 143 2.30 -15.55 0.22
C VAL A 143 3.66 -15.21 -0.36
N LEU A 144 3.68 -14.69 -1.58
CA LEU A 144 4.87 -14.11 -2.20
C LEU A 144 4.69 -12.61 -2.38
N VAL A 145 5.53 -11.81 -1.74
CA VAL A 145 5.61 -10.36 -1.92
C VAL A 145 6.82 -10.04 -2.80
N MET A 146 6.58 -9.44 -3.95
CA MET A 146 7.62 -8.94 -4.86
C MET A 146 7.72 -7.43 -4.71
N ALA A 147 8.86 -6.93 -4.28
CA ALA A 147 9.08 -5.51 -4.03
C ALA A 147 10.36 -5.00 -4.72
N PRO A 148 10.54 -3.69 -4.89
CA PRO A 148 11.84 -3.10 -5.25
C PRO A 148 12.94 -3.56 -4.28
N ALA A 149 14.16 -3.75 -4.77
CA ALA A 149 15.26 -4.33 -3.98
C ALA A 149 15.47 -3.63 -2.63
N LYS A 150 15.40 -2.31 -2.61
CA LYS A 150 15.61 -1.47 -1.43
C LYS A 150 14.44 -1.51 -0.42
N LEU A 151 13.28 -1.98 -0.83
CA LEU A 151 12.09 -2.05 0.01
C LEU A 151 11.86 -3.43 0.65
N VAL A 152 12.63 -4.45 0.27
CA VAL A 152 12.47 -5.83 0.74
C VAL A 152 12.56 -5.92 2.27
N GLU A 153 13.62 -5.35 2.86
CA GLU A 153 13.80 -5.35 4.32
C GLU A 153 12.71 -4.54 5.01
N GLN A 154 12.32 -3.40 4.45
CA GLN A 154 11.25 -2.57 4.99
C GLN A 154 9.89 -3.29 4.97
N TRP A 155 9.58 -4.02 3.89
CA TRP A 155 8.39 -4.86 3.81
C TRP A 155 8.38 -5.92 4.93
N GLN A 156 9.48 -6.66 5.08
CA GLN A 156 9.61 -7.65 6.16
C GLN A 156 9.44 -7.00 7.55
N GLN A 157 10.14 -5.90 7.78
CA GLN A 157 10.08 -5.18 9.05
C GLN A 157 8.67 -4.66 9.36
N ARG A 158 7.98 -4.06 8.39
CA ARG A 158 6.62 -3.55 8.57
C ARG A 158 5.62 -4.66 8.80
N LEU A 159 5.67 -5.75 8.02
CA LEU A 159 4.83 -6.92 8.24
C LEU A 159 5.03 -7.48 9.64
N LYS A 160 6.28 -7.63 10.10
CA LYS A 160 6.60 -8.12 11.45
C LYS A 160 6.20 -7.13 12.53
N SER A 161 6.55 -5.86 12.37
CA SER A 161 6.39 -4.88 13.44
C SER A 161 4.96 -4.38 13.60
N MET A 162 4.21 -4.24 12.51
CA MET A 162 2.86 -3.69 12.52
C MET A 162 1.80 -4.78 12.64
N PHE A 163 2.02 -5.95 12.02
CA PHE A 163 1.04 -7.02 11.91
C PHE A 163 1.45 -8.34 12.57
N ASP A 164 2.67 -8.44 13.12
CA ASP A 164 3.24 -9.70 13.65
C ASP A 164 3.33 -10.83 12.60
N ILE A 165 3.36 -10.47 11.32
CA ILE A 165 3.53 -11.41 10.20
C ILE A 165 5.03 -11.63 9.97
N ARG A 166 5.48 -12.88 10.10
CA ARG A 166 6.89 -13.26 9.89
C ARG A 166 7.09 -13.74 8.48
N ALA A 167 7.84 -13.00 7.70
CA ALA A 167 8.20 -13.33 6.32
C ALA A 167 9.71 -13.63 6.21
N ALA A 168 10.08 -14.60 5.38
CA ALA A 168 11.46 -14.83 4.99
C ALA A 168 11.86 -13.89 3.85
N ILE A 169 13.08 -13.37 3.89
CA ILE A 169 13.65 -12.65 2.74
C ILE A 169 14.30 -13.66 1.79
N TYR A 170 13.96 -13.56 0.52
CA TYR A 170 14.60 -14.38 -0.51
C TYR A 170 16.04 -13.93 -0.76
N HIS A 171 16.96 -14.87 -0.61
CA HIS A 171 18.37 -14.70 -0.96
C HIS A 171 18.79 -15.73 -2.01
N PRO A 172 19.38 -15.33 -3.14
CA PRO A 172 19.79 -16.25 -4.20
C PRO A 172 20.75 -17.36 -3.74
N ASP A 173 21.58 -17.07 -2.74
CA ASP A 173 22.56 -18.02 -2.20
C ASP A 173 21.93 -19.13 -1.37
N LEU A 174 20.71 -18.91 -0.87
CA LEU A 174 19.93 -19.90 -0.11
C LEU A 174 19.05 -20.76 -1.02
N ASP A 175 18.85 -20.36 -2.27
CA ASP A 175 18.05 -21.05 -3.27
C ASP A 175 18.96 -21.90 -4.15
N THR A 176 19.18 -23.13 -3.73
CA THR A 176 20.04 -24.09 -4.44
C THR A 176 19.29 -25.38 -4.75
N THR A 177 19.82 -26.20 -5.66
CA THR A 177 19.25 -27.52 -5.99
C THR A 177 19.21 -28.50 -4.79
N ARG A 178 19.89 -28.16 -3.68
CA ARG A 178 19.93 -28.97 -2.45
C ARG A 178 19.06 -28.41 -1.34
N ALA A 179 18.66 -27.13 -1.43
CA ALA A 179 17.86 -26.44 -0.43
C ALA A 179 16.52 -26.02 -1.06
N ASP A 180 15.44 -26.60 -0.56
CA ASP A 180 14.06 -26.27 -0.98
C ASP A 180 13.61 -24.98 -0.29
N PHE A 181 14.18 -23.84 -0.71
CA PHE A 181 13.81 -22.53 -0.13
C PHE A 181 12.31 -22.26 -0.28
N TRP A 182 11.78 -22.52 -1.47
CA TRP A 182 10.41 -22.17 -1.82
C TRP A 182 9.37 -23.08 -1.15
N GLY A 183 9.69 -24.32 -0.92
CA GLY A 183 8.80 -25.25 -0.21
C GLY A 183 8.80 -25.06 1.31
N ILE A 184 9.95 -24.65 1.89
CA ILE A 184 10.08 -24.46 3.34
C ILE A 184 9.39 -23.18 3.83
N HIS A 185 9.49 -22.07 3.06
CA HIS A 185 8.99 -20.78 3.49
C HIS A 185 7.59 -20.50 2.94
N GLN A 186 6.64 -20.32 3.85
CA GLN A 186 5.24 -20.02 3.48
C GLN A 186 5.03 -18.56 3.09
N ILE A 187 5.67 -17.61 3.78
CA ILE A 187 5.55 -16.18 3.50
C ILE A 187 6.94 -15.66 3.13
N VAL A 188 7.08 -15.17 1.91
CA VAL A 188 8.36 -14.73 1.34
C VAL A 188 8.24 -13.31 0.83
N VAL A 189 9.24 -12.48 1.14
CA VAL A 189 9.46 -11.18 0.51
C VAL A 189 10.69 -11.28 -0.37
N ALA A 190 10.57 -10.94 -1.64
CA ALA A 190 11.63 -11.08 -2.63
C ALA A 190 11.80 -9.80 -3.46
N SER A 191 13.04 -9.54 -3.87
CA SER A 191 13.34 -8.47 -4.80
C SER A 191 12.87 -8.81 -6.21
N LEU A 192 11.97 -8.00 -6.78
CA LEU A 192 11.52 -8.17 -8.16
C LEU A 192 12.69 -8.12 -9.18
N PRO A 193 13.66 -7.19 -9.08
CA PRO A 193 14.87 -7.22 -9.90
C PRO A 193 15.67 -8.52 -9.81
N THR A 194 15.74 -9.12 -8.63
CA THR A 194 16.43 -10.39 -8.42
C THR A 194 15.65 -11.56 -9.02
N LEU A 195 14.32 -11.61 -8.83
CA LEU A 195 13.49 -12.71 -9.32
C LEU A 195 13.35 -12.72 -10.84
N ARG A 196 13.23 -11.55 -11.49
CA ARG A 196 13.03 -11.44 -12.94
C ARG A 196 14.17 -12.05 -13.77
N ALA A 197 15.38 -12.15 -13.19
CA ALA A 197 16.53 -12.77 -13.83
C ALA A 197 16.56 -14.26 -13.54
N ASP A 198 16.44 -15.10 -14.57
CA ASP A 198 16.51 -16.56 -14.44
C ASP A 198 17.96 -17.04 -14.36
N ASN A 199 18.57 -16.84 -13.19
CA ASN A 199 19.92 -17.26 -12.92
C ASN A 199 19.93 -18.66 -12.26
N LYS A 200 20.69 -19.59 -12.82
CA LYS A 200 20.89 -20.95 -12.27
C LYS A 200 19.58 -21.74 -12.10
N GLY A 201 18.61 -21.61 -13.04
CA GLY A 201 17.35 -22.35 -13.00
C GLY A 201 16.41 -21.94 -11.86
N ARG A 202 16.44 -20.67 -11.47
CA ARG A 202 15.58 -20.12 -10.41
C ARG A 202 14.10 -20.24 -10.74
N HIS A 203 13.72 -19.91 -11.98
CA HIS A 203 12.31 -19.96 -12.39
C HIS A 203 11.78 -21.39 -12.36
N GLU A 204 12.59 -22.38 -12.72
CA GLU A 204 12.22 -23.79 -12.65
C GLU A 204 11.90 -24.18 -11.20
N ARG A 205 12.80 -23.88 -10.23
CA ARG A 205 12.55 -24.18 -8.81
C ARG A 205 11.36 -23.42 -8.23
N LEU A 206 11.11 -22.20 -8.69
CA LEU A 206 9.94 -21.45 -8.26
C LEU A 206 8.64 -22.04 -8.82
N LEU A 207 8.65 -22.59 -10.03
CA LEU A 207 7.52 -23.27 -10.66
C LEU A 207 7.27 -24.68 -10.11
N ASP A 208 8.32 -25.36 -9.63
CA ASP A 208 8.20 -26.67 -8.98
C ASP A 208 7.72 -26.60 -7.52
N ALA A 209 7.74 -25.40 -6.93
CA ALA A 209 7.26 -25.19 -5.57
C ALA A 209 5.73 -25.34 -5.46
N PRO A 210 5.16 -25.52 -4.24
CA PRO A 210 3.72 -25.43 -4.06
C PRO A 210 3.17 -24.07 -4.49
N ALA A 211 1.96 -24.04 -5.05
CA ALA A 211 1.32 -22.83 -5.53
C ALA A 211 1.18 -21.77 -4.41
N TRP A 212 1.16 -20.50 -4.81
CA TRP A 212 0.97 -19.34 -3.93
C TRP A 212 -0.52 -19.01 -3.85
N ASP A 213 -1.06 -18.98 -2.62
CA ASP A 213 -2.44 -18.55 -2.41
C ASP A 213 -2.60 -17.06 -2.73
N MET A 214 -1.52 -16.26 -2.52
CA MET A 214 -1.51 -14.85 -2.85
C MET A 214 -0.13 -14.37 -3.29
N VAL A 215 -0.11 -13.62 -4.39
CA VAL A 215 1.05 -12.85 -4.85
C VAL A 215 0.75 -11.37 -4.74
N ILE A 216 1.64 -10.62 -4.08
CA ILE A 216 1.58 -9.17 -3.95
C ILE A 216 2.76 -8.57 -4.69
N VAL A 217 2.52 -7.59 -5.55
CA VAL A 217 3.60 -6.87 -6.25
C VAL A 217 3.53 -5.40 -5.91
N ASP A 218 4.59 -4.88 -5.29
CA ASP A 218 4.76 -3.46 -5.03
C ASP A 218 5.42 -2.77 -6.22
N GLU A 219 5.06 -1.51 -6.45
CA GLU A 219 5.45 -0.70 -7.60
C GLU A 219 5.25 -1.46 -8.94
N ALA A 220 4.05 -2.03 -9.08
CA ALA A 220 3.68 -2.88 -10.22
C ALA A 220 3.80 -2.20 -11.58
N HIS A 221 3.96 -0.89 -11.65
CA HIS A 221 4.25 -0.16 -12.88
C HIS A 221 5.59 -0.58 -13.54
N HIS A 222 6.45 -1.31 -12.83
CA HIS A 222 7.64 -1.96 -13.41
C HIS A 222 7.31 -3.20 -14.25
N LEU A 223 6.08 -3.74 -14.12
CA LEU A 223 5.57 -4.85 -14.94
C LEU A 223 4.93 -4.29 -16.21
N ASN A 224 5.72 -3.91 -17.20
CA ASN A 224 5.22 -3.27 -18.41
C ASN A 224 5.40 -4.16 -19.65
N ALA A 225 4.44 -4.06 -20.59
CA ALA A 225 4.54 -4.62 -21.92
C ALA A 225 4.27 -3.51 -22.94
N GLU A 226 5.20 -3.28 -23.88
CA GLU A 226 5.04 -2.35 -25.00
C GLU A 226 4.40 -3.04 -26.21
N GLU A 227 3.68 -2.29 -27.03
CA GLU A 227 3.11 -2.77 -28.27
C GLU A 227 4.23 -3.19 -29.23
N GLY A 228 4.25 -4.46 -29.68
CA GLY A 228 5.23 -4.97 -30.62
C GLY A 228 6.36 -5.82 -30.06
N ALA A 229 6.21 -6.43 -28.87
CA ALA A 229 7.03 -7.50 -28.30
C ALA A 229 8.05 -7.16 -27.21
N ASN A 230 8.16 -5.95 -26.72
CA ASN A 230 9.06 -5.63 -25.60
C ASN A 230 8.33 -5.75 -24.27
N ARG A 231 8.28 -6.97 -23.69
CA ARG A 231 7.82 -7.22 -22.33
C ARG A 231 8.97 -7.06 -21.36
N THR A 232 8.70 -6.56 -20.14
CA THR A 232 9.71 -6.58 -19.09
C THR A 232 9.86 -7.99 -18.54
N LEU A 233 11.07 -8.35 -18.10
CA LEU A 233 11.32 -9.67 -17.50
C LEU A 233 10.44 -9.94 -16.27
N GLY A 234 10.05 -8.88 -15.54
CA GLY A 234 9.12 -9.00 -14.40
C GLY A 234 7.71 -9.36 -14.84
N PHE A 235 7.23 -8.76 -15.95
CA PHE A 235 5.96 -9.13 -16.56
C PHE A 235 5.96 -10.60 -16.97
N ASP A 236 6.98 -11.03 -17.70
CA ASP A 236 7.10 -12.41 -18.18
C ASP A 236 7.16 -13.42 -17.02
N LEU A 237 7.81 -13.07 -15.91
CA LEU A 237 7.85 -13.94 -14.73
C LEU A 237 6.45 -14.13 -14.13
N LEU A 238 5.73 -13.03 -13.87
CA LEU A 238 4.40 -13.11 -13.26
C LEU A 238 3.41 -13.80 -14.21
N ASP A 239 3.49 -13.52 -15.51
CA ASP A 239 2.70 -14.17 -16.55
C ASP A 239 2.94 -15.68 -16.57
N LYS A 240 4.20 -16.14 -16.51
CA LYS A 240 4.56 -17.56 -16.42
C LYS A 240 3.98 -18.23 -15.18
N LEU A 241 4.08 -17.58 -14.00
CA LEU A 241 3.53 -18.13 -12.76
C LEU A 241 2.01 -18.29 -12.84
N GLN A 242 1.31 -17.32 -13.41
CA GLN A 242 -0.14 -17.39 -13.59
C GLN A 242 -0.55 -18.46 -14.61
N MET A 243 0.15 -18.55 -15.76
CA MET A 243 -0.11 -19.58 -16.77
C MET A 243 0.13 -20.99 -16.29
N ALA A 244 1.08 -21.17 -15.36
CA ALA A 244 1.36 -22.44 -14.69
C ALA A 244 0.37 -22.76 -13.56
N GLY A 245 -0.62 -21.89 -13.27
CA GLY A 245 -1.56 -22.08 -12.17
C GLY A 245 -0.96 -21.92 -10.78
N MET A 246 0.22 -21.26 -10.68
CA MET A 246 0.94 -21.07 -9.43
C MET A 246 0.44 -19.90 -8.58
N VAL A 247 -0.55 -19.15 -9.05
CA VAL A 247 -1.07 -17.94 -8.38
C VAL A 247 -2.59 -18.01 -8.30
N GLU A 248 -3.14 -18.10 -7.10
CA GLU A 248 -4.60 -18.06 -6.90
C GLU A 248 -5.07 -16.62 -6.85
N SER A 249 -4.57 -15.80 -5.91
CA SER A 249 -4.91 -14.38 -5.78
C SER A 249 -3.73 -13.50 -6.17
N CYS A 250 -4.00 -12.35 -6.81
CA CYS A 250 -2.99 -11.40 -7.26
C CYS A 250 -3.38 -9.98 -6.88
N VAL A 251 -2.55 -9.28 -6.10
CA VAL A 251 -2.74 -7.88 -5.71
C VAL A 251 -1.54 -7.06 -6.17
N LEU A 252 -1.80 -6.12 -7.05
CA LEU A 252 -0.81 -5.21 -7.59
C LEU A 252 -0.94 -3.84 -6.92
N PHE A 253 0.16 -3.28 -6.42
CA PHE A 253 0.21 -1.93 -5.87
C PHE A 253 1.02 -1.01 -6.78
N SER A 254 0.48 0.15 -7.11
CA SER A 254 1.19 1.17 -7.88
C SER A 254 0.67 2.57 -7.56
N GLY A 255 1.57 3.54 -7.37
CA GLY A 255 1.17 4.96 -7.30
C GLY A 255 0.86 5.53 -8.69
N THR A 256 1.29 4.86 -9.75
CA THR A 256 1.18 5.30 -11.14
C THR A 256 0.89 4.10 -12.04
N PRO A 257 -0.37 3.65 -12.12
CA PRO A 257 -0.73 2.43 -12.84
C PRO A 257 -0.53 2.54 -14.36
N HIS A 258 -0.28 3.72 -14.86
CA HIS A 258 -0.12 4.03 -16.27
C HIS A 258 1.29 4.53 -16.57
N ARG A 259 2.06 3.77 -17.35
CA ARG A 259 3.29 4.25 -18.01
C ARG A 259 3.11 4.13 -19.53
N GLY A 260 2.82 5.26 -20.17
CA GLY A 260 2.73 5.30 -21.63
C GLY A 260 1.34 4.99 -22.20
N LYS A 261 1.26 4.41 -23.37
CA LYS A 261 0.05 4.15 -24.15
C LYS A 261 -0.97 3.24 -23.42
N ASN A 262 -2.25 3.30 -23.79
CA ASN A 262 -3.33 2.43 -23.31
C ASN A 262 -2.94 0.95 -23.23
N HIS A 263 -2.09 0.48 -24.15
CA HIS A 263 -1.59 -0.89 -24.14
C HIS A 263 -0.85 -1.29 -22.84
N GLY A 264 -0.04 -0.40 -22.27
CA GLY A 264 0.69 -0.69 -21.01
C GLY A 264 -0.24 -0.88 -19.81
N PHE A 265 -1.30 -0.08 -19.72
CA PHE A 265 -2.30 -0.22 -18.67
C PHE A 265 -3.09 -1.53 -18.81
N TRP A 266 -3.63 -1.80 -20.02
CA TRP A 266 -4.38 -3.03 -20.26
C TRP A 266 -3.50 -4.27 -20.10
N SER A 267 -2.21 -4.18 -20.45
CA SER A 267 -1.25 -5.26 -20.17
C SER A 267 -1.09 -5.49 -18.66
N LEU A 268 -0.98 -4.44 -17.85
CA LEU A 268 -0.93 -4.57 -16.40
C LEU A 268 -2.25 -5.17 -15.86
N MET A 269 -3.40 -4.71 -16.36
CA MET A 269 -4.71 -5.28 -15.98
C MET A 269 -4.86 -6.74 -16.40
N SER A 270 -4.23 -7.16 -17.51
CA SER A 270 -4.22 -8.57 -17.90
C SER A 270 -3.48 -9.50 -16.93
N LEU A 271 -2.54 -8.97 -16.15
CA LEU A 271 -1.92 -9.68 -15.02
C LEU A 271 -2.82 -9.76 -13.79
N VAL A 272 -3.81 -8.85 -13.67
CA VAL A 272 -4.85 -8.95 -12.63
C VAL A 272 -5.86 -10.03 -13.01
N ASP A 273 -6.43 -9.93 -14.20
CA ASP A 273 -7.39 -10.91 -14.72
C ASP A 273 -7.33 -10.98 -16.26
N ARG A 274 -6.75 -12.06 -16.77
CA ARG A 274 -6.55 -12.25 -18.22
C ARG A 274 -7.85 -12.51 -18.98
N ASP A 275 -8.82 -13.15 -18.33
CA ASP A 275 -10.09 -13.49 -18.96
C ASP A 275 -10.92 -12.22 -19.20
N VAL A 276 -10.79 -11.24 -18.31
CA VAL A 276 -11.49 -9.96 -18.37
C VAL A 276 -10.72 -8.92 -19.20
N PHE A 277 -9.38 -8.83 -19.02
CA PHE A 277 -8.56 -7.76 -19.60
C PHE A 277 -7.58 -8.26 -20.68
N GLY A 278 -7.87 -9.41 -21.26
CA GLY A 278 -7.04 -9.96 -22.33
C GLY A 278 -7.11 -9.13 -23.63
N PRO A 279 -6.08 -9.21 -24.50
CA PRO A 279 -5.96 -8.36 -25.69
C PRO A 279 -7.03 -8.59 -26.75
N ARG A 280 -7.87 -9.61 -26.60
CA ARG A 280 -8.98 -9.92 -27.52
C ARG A 280 -10.33 -9.38 -27.03
N ASN A 281 -10.39 -8.79 -25.85
CA ASN A 281 -11.64 -8.33 -25.26
C ASN A 281 -12.00 -6.92 -25.73
N ASP A 282 -13.31 -6.64 -25.79
CA ASP A 282 -13.83 -5.33 -26.12
C ASP A 282 -13.49 -4.29 -25.04
N GLU A 283 -12.91 -3.16 -25.44
CA GLU A 283 -12.47 -2.10 -24.51
C GLU A 283 -13.64 -1.55 -23.68
N ALA A 284 -14.83 -1.40 -24.25
CA ALA A 284 -16.00 -0.94 -23.51
C ALA A 284 -16.45 -1.95 -22.44
N ALA A 285 -16.27 -3.25 -22.70
CA ALA A 285 -16.52 -4.29 -21.70
C ALA A 285 -15.46 -4.26 -20.59
N MET A 286 -14.17 -4.07 -20.93
CA MET A 286 -13.08 -3.93 -19.98
C MET A 286 -13.29 -2.71 -19.07
N LEU A 287 -13.68 -1.55 -19.61
CA LEU A 287 -14.00 -0.34 -18.84
C LEU A 287 -15.15 -0.57 -17.85
N ARG A 288 -16.21 -1.26 -18.25
CA ARG A 288 -17.33 -1.59 -17.34
C ARG A 288 -16.93 -2.53 -16.20
N ALA A 289 -15.90 -3.35 -16.40
CA ALA A 289 -15.40 -4.27 -15.39
C ALA A 289 -14.46 -3.60 -14.38
N LEU A 290 -13.80 -2.48 -14.73
CA LEU A 290 -12.77 -1.82 -13.92
C LEU A 290 -13.16 -1.57 -12.46
N PRO A 291 -14.41 -1.12 -12.12
CA PRO A 291 -14.78 -0.87 -10.73
C PRO A 291 -14.61 -2.08 -9.79
N ARG A 292 -14.60 -3.28 -10.34
CA ARG A 292 -14.38 -4.52 -9.57
C ARG A 292 -12.90 -4.81 -9.32
N TYR A 293 -12.00 -4.37 -10.21
CA TYR A 293 -10.60 -4.76 -10.26
C TYR A 293 -9.61 -3.62 -9.98
N LEU A 294 -10.09 -2.38 -10.01
CA LEU A 294 -9.26 -1.19 -9.80
C LEU A 294 -9.79 -0.36 -8.65
N ILE A 295 -8.93 -0.14 -7.67
CA ILE A 295 -9.15 0.79 -6.55
C ILE A 295 -8.18 1.95 -6.72
N ARG A 296 -8.68 3.18 -6.55
CA ARG A 296 -7.87 4.40 -6.57
C ARG A 296 -8.38 5.41 -5.58
N ASN A 297 -7.63 5.64 -4.52
CA ASN A 297 -7.92 6.67 -3.55
C ASN A 297 -6.96 7.85 -3.69
N ALA A 298 -7.51 9.05 -3.53
CA ALA A 298 -6.77 10.30 -3.57
C ALA A 298 -6.54 10.84 -2.15
N LYS A 299 -5.38 11.44 -1.91
CA LYS A 299 -5.04 12.05 -0.62
C LYS A 299 -6.05 13.10 -0.16
N GLN A 300 -6.59 13.87 -1.10
CA GLN A 300 -7.50 14.97 -0.79
C GLN A 300 -8.85 14.49 -0.24
N LYS A 301 -9.26 13.25 -0.57
CA LYS A 301 -10.48 12.60 -0.07
C LYS A 301 -10.25 11.77 1.19
N ALA A 302 -9.00 11.53 1.56
CA ALA A 302 -8.66 10.74 2.72
C ALA A 302 -8.95 11.52 4.01
N THR A 303 -9.77 10.91 4.88
CA THR A 303 -10.21 11.49 6.16
C THR A 303 -9.92 10.57 7.34
N ASP A 304 -9.93 11.13 8.55
CA ASP A 304 -10.05 10.35 9.77
C ASP A 304 -11.50 9.83 9.96
N MET A 305 -11.74 9.10 11.05
CA MET A 305 -13.07 8.57 11.40
C MET A 305 -14.10 9.67 11.71
N GLN A 306 -13.66 10.90 11.95
CA GLN A 306 -14.49 12.06 12.19
C GLN A 306 -14.77 12.88 10.91
N GLY A 307 -14.16 12.50 9.78
CA GLY A 307 -14.30 13.20 8.50
C GLY A 307 -13.32 14.38 8.32
N ASN A 308 -12.34 14.56 9.21
CA ASN A 308 -11.31 15.60 9.04
C ASN A 308 -10.26 15.13 8.02
N ARG A 309 -9.77 16.05 7.20
CA ARG A 309 -8.72 15.75 6.22
C ARG A 309 -7.43 15.29 6.89
N LEU A 310 -6.84 14.23 6.36
CA LEU A 310 -5.61 13.63 6.90
C LEU A 310 -4.33 14.29 6.38
N PHE A 311 -4.37 14.82 5.17
CA PHE A 311 -3.19 15.36 4.51
C PHE A 311 -3.19 16.88 4.54
N GLN A 312 -2.03 17.44 4.80
CA GLN A 312 -1.82 18.89 4.83
C GLN A 312 -1.64 19.45 3.42
N PRO A 313 -2.03 20.71 3.16
CA PRO A 313 -1.87 21.34 1.86
C PRO A 313 -0.40 21.52 1.49
N LEU A 314 -0.13 21.49 0.17
CA LEU A 314 1.18 21.82 -0.39
C LEU A 314 1.29 23.31 -0.67
N GLN A 315 2.45 23.88 -0.34
CA GLN A 315 2.82 25.26 -0.66
C GLN A 315 4.04 25.24 -1.56
N GLN A 316 3.88 25.60 -2.81
CA GLN A 316 4.95 25.59 -3.81
C GLN A 316 5.55 26.98 -3.98
N TYR A 317 6.88 27.04 -3.96
CA TYR A 317 7.66 28.27 -4.09
C TYR A 317 8.69 28.10 -5.22
N PRO A 318 8.38 28.57 -6.45
CA PRO A 318 9.38 28.66 -7.50
C PRO A 318 10.38 29.76 -7.16
N GLU A 319 11.66 29.42 -7.07
CA GLU A 319 12.76 30.34 -6.85
C GLU A 319 13.67 30.37 -8.07
N THR A 320 13.98 31.56 -8.53
CA THR A 320 14.84 31.73 -9.71
C THR A 320 16.24 32.20 -9.33
N PHE A 321 17.22 31.82 -10.14
CA PHE A 321 18.60 32.31 -10.07
C PHE A 321 19.15 32.54 -11.48
N SER A 322 20.21 33.33 -11.61
CA SER A 322 20.88 33.59 -12.88
C SER A 322 22.33 33.18 -12.79
N TYR A 323 22.85 32.62 -13.87
CA TYR A 323 24.25 32.22 -13.96
C TYR A 323 25.20 33.42 -13.93
N THR A 324 26.40 33.22 -13.38
CA THR A 324 27.52 34.12 -13.57
C THR A 324 28.03 34.06 -15.04
N ALA A 325 28.82 35.01 -15.44
CA ALA A 325 29.41 35.01 -16.79
C ALA A 325 30.26 33.77 -17.07
N ALA A 326 30.95 33.23 -16.04
CA ALA A 326 31.72 31.97 -16.17
C ALA A 326 30.81 30.77 -16.36
N GLU A 327 29.73 30.67 -15.59
CA GLU A 327 28.74 29.60 -15.74
C GLU A 327 28.05 29.67 -17.12
N GLU A 328 27.67 30.87 -17.58
CA GLU A 328 27.07 31.05 -18.91
C GLU A 328 28.02 30.62 -20.03
N ALA A 329 29.31 30.97 -19.92
CA ALA A 329 30.33 30.54 -20.87
C ALA A 329 30.46 29.02 -20.92
N PHE A 330 30.48 28.36 -19.75
CA PHE A 330 30.50 26.91 -19.66
C PHE A 330 29.28 26.27 -20.29
N TYR A 331 28.06 26.73 -19.94
CA TYR A 331 26.80 26.18 -20.48
C TYR A 331 26.68 26.37 -21.99
N ARG A 332 27.19 27.50 -22.53
CA ARG A 332 27.22 27.71 -23.96
C ARG A 332 28.14 26.69 -24.66
N LEU A 333 29.38 26.54 -24.17
CA LEU A 333 30.32 25.55 -24.70
C LEU A 333 29.73 24.12 -24.60
N MET A 334 29.06 23.81 -23.51
CA MET A 334 28.39 22.50 -23.32
C MET A 334 27.27 22.29 -24.34
N SER A 335 26.45 23.31 -24.58
CA SER A 335 25.39 23.26 -25.60
C SER A 335 25.97 23.05 -27.00
N ASP A 336 27.03 23.76 -27.33
CA ASP A 336 27.73 23.62 -28.63
C ASP A 336 28.32 22.22 -28.80
N PHE A 337 28.90 21.65 -27.72
CA PHE A 337 29.41 20.29 -27.69
C PHE A 337 28.31 19.25 -27.96
N ILE A 338 27.15 19.40 -27.28
CA ILE A 338 26.02 18.50 -27.46
C ILE A 338 25.47 18.60 -28.89
N MET A 339 25.36 19.81 -29.45
CA MET A 339 24.87 20.02 -30.81
C MET A 339 25.81 19.41 -31.84
N ALA A 340 27.11 19.62 -31.70
CA ALA A 340 28.13 19.03 -32.58
C ALA A 340 28.11 17.50 -32.53
N GLY A 341 28.00 16.92 -31.32
CA GLY A 341 27.85 15.47 -31.12
C GLY A 341 26.58 14.89 -31.75
N LYS A 342 25.47 15.60 -31.67
CA LYS A 342 24.22 15.19 -32.33
C LYS A 342 24.33 15.21 -33.85
N ALA A 343 24.96 16.24 -34.40
CA ALA A 343 25.23 16.31 -35.83
C ALA A 343 26.13 15.15 -36.28
N TYR A 344 27.18 14.84 -35.53
CA TYR A 344 28.04 13.69 -35.76
C TYR A 344 27.27 12.37 -35.67
N ALA A 345 26.43 12.15 -34.61
CA ALA A 345 25.63 10.96 -34.44
C ALA A 345 24.70 10.71 -35.62
N SER A 346 24.14 11.76 -36.22
CA SER A 346 23.27 11.66 -37.40
C SER A 346 23.97 11.22 -38.68
N SER A 347 25.32 11.35 -38.73
CA SER A 347 26.14 10.91 -39.86
C SER A 347 26.57 9.43 -39.75
N LEU A 348 26.37 8.79 -38.62
CA LEU A 348 26.73 7.41 -38.32
C LEU A 348 25.64 6.41 -38.65
N THR A 349 25.96 5.13 -38.55
CA THR A 349 24.95 4.07 -38.64
C THR A 349 23.93 4.20 -37.51
N ARG A 350 22.72 3.67 -37.71
CA ARG A 350 21.64 3.76 -36.70
C ARG A 350 22.03 3.22 -35.33
N THR A 351 22.87 2.20 -35.26
CA THR A 351 23.34 1.59 -34.01
C THR A 351 24.39 2.44 -33.33
N GLU A 352 25.39 2.91 -34.07
CA GLU A 352 26.48 3.76 -33.52
C GLU A 352 25.96 5.15 -33.14
N GLY A 353 25.19 5.79 -34.02
CA GLY A 353 24.55 7.07 -33.74
C GLY A 353 23.64 7.02 -32.52
N GLY A 354 22.90 5.91 -32.33
CA GLY A 354 22.09 5.68 -31.13
C GLY A 354 22.94 5.64 -29.84
N GLN A 355 24.11 5.05 -29.87
CA GLN A 355 25.04 5.00 -28.72
C GLN A 355 25.61 6.37 -28.40
N VAL A 356 26.04 7.13 -29.41
CA VAL A 356 26.52 8.53 -29.24
C VAL A 356 25.41 9.38 -28.64
N MET A 357 24.19 9.28 -29.12
CA MET A 357 23.04 10.02 -28.61
C MET A 357 22.77 9.73 -27.13
N LEU A 358 22.87 8.47 -26.68
CA LEU A 358 22.70 8.13 -25.29
C LEU A 358 23.72 8.80 -24.37
N VAL A 359 24.98 8.84 -24.79
CA VAL A 359 26.03 9.54 -24.02
C VAL A 359 25.77 11.04 -23.95
N LEU A 360 25.37 11.66 -25.06
CA LEU A 360 25.05 13.10 -25.09
C LEU A 360 23.85 13.46 -24.22
N ILE A 361 22.80 12.62 -24.22
CA ILE A 361 21.64 12.77 -23.34
C ILE A 361 22.06 12.68 -21.87
N ALA A 362 22.94 11.73 -21.52
CA ALA A 362 23.47 11.61 -20.17
C ALA A 362 24.26 12.86 -19.75
N LEU A 363 25.13 13.37 -20.61
CA LEU A 363 25.87 14.61 -20.35
C LEU A 363 24.94 15.82 -20.19
N GLN A 364 23.88 15.91 -20.97
CA GLN A 364 22.89 16.98 -20.86
C GLN A 364 22.13 16.89 -19.52
N LYS A 365 21.72 15.68 -19.10
CA LYS A 365 21.10 15.47 -17.77
C LYS A 365 22.03 15.90 -16.63
N LEU A 366 23.30 15.53 -16.71
CA LEU A 366 24.30 15.96 -15.72
C LEU A 366 24.45 17.50 -15.69
N ALA A 367 24.49 18.14 -16.85
CA ALA A 367 24.58 19.60 -16.97
C ALA A 367 23.37 20.32 -16.35
N SER A 368 22.18 19.73 -16.41
CA SER A 368 20.99 20.30 -15.78
C SER A 368 21.04 20.22 -14.23
N SER A 369 21.86 19.34 -13.66
CA SER A 369 22.02 19.18 -12.22
C SER A 369 23.11 20.07 -11.63
N SER A 370 24.39 19.89 -12.05
CA SER A 370 25.50 20.74 -11.59
C SER A 370 26.69 20.68 -12.53
N ILE A 371 27.51 21.73 -12.52
CA ILE A 371 28.79 21.78 -13.24
C ILE A 371 29.74 20.71 -12.67
N ALA A 372 29.75 20.53 -11.35
CA ALA A 372 30.55 19.51 -10.69
C ALA A 372 30.25 18.09 -11.19
N ALA A 373 28.97 17.78 -11.45
CA ALA A 373 28.56 16.47 -11.98
C ALA A 373 29.09 16.27 -13.42
N VAL A 374 28.96 17.27 -14.28
CA VAL A 374 29.45 17.22 -15.66
C VAL A 374 30.96 17.10 -15.71
N LEU A 375 31.68 17.93 -14.94
CA LEU A 375 33.16 17.92 -14.92
C LEU A 375 33.71 16.55 -14.52
N ALA A 376 33.07 15.87 -13.57
CA ALA A 376 33.45 14.52 -13.19
C ALA A 376 33.36 13.55 -14.38
N ALA A 377 32.25 13.60 -15.13
CA ALA A 377 32.01 12.76 -16.30
C ALA A 377 32.99 13.09 -17.44
N LEU A 378 33.21 14.39 -17.73
CA LEU A 378 34.14 14.83 -18.78
C LEU A 378 35.60 14.43 -18.49
N ARG A 379 36.05 14.56 -17.24
CA ARG A 379 37.37 14.10 -16.80
C ARG A 379 37.57 12.60 -16.94
N THR A 380 36.55 11.83 -16.52
CA THR A 380 36.58 10.38 -16.70
C THR A 380 36.72 10.02 -18.17
N ARG A 381 35.99 10.68 -19.05
CA ARG A 381 36.04 10.43 -20.47
C ARG A 381 37.40 10.87 -21.07
N GLN A 382 37.91 12.04 -20.69
CA GLN A 382 39.25 12.51 -21.14
C GLN A 382 40.36 11.54 -20.73
N SER A 383 40.36 11.07 -19.48
CA SER A 383 41.33 10.09 -19.00
C SER A 383 41.31 8.81 -19.83
N ARG A 384 40.13 8.33 -20.21
CA ARG A 384 40.00 7.14 -21.06
C ARG A 384 40.54 7.35 -22.48
N LEU A 385 40.26 8.49 -23.10
CA LEU A 385 40.82 8.80 -24.43
C LEU A 385 42.35 8.86 -24.40
N VAL A 386 42.95 9.36 -23.31
CA VAL A 386 44.39 9.39 -23.11
C VAL A 386 44.96 8.00 -22.82
N GLU A 387 44.30 7.16 -22.05
CA GLU A 387 44.73 5.79 -21.74
C GLU A 387 44.59 4.85 -22.95
N GLU A 388 43.56 5.02 -23.80
CA GLU A 388 43.46 4.31 -25.08
C GLU A 388 44.64 4.62 -26.02
N ALA A 389 45.23 5.82 -25.90
CA ALA A 389 46.45 6.16 -26.61
C ALA A 389 47.74 5.50 -26.06
N SER A 390 47.69 5.00 -24.80
CA SER A 390 48.85 4.46 -24.07
C SER A 390 48.61 3.07 -23.46
N ARG A 391 48.15 2.09 -24.22
CA ARG A 391 47.83 0.71 -23.84
C ARG A 391 48.34 0.24 -22.48
N SER A 392 47.47 0.05 -21.54
CA SER A 392 47.55 -1.02 -20.54
C SER A 392 46.13 -1.35 -19.94
N ARG A 393 45.79 -2.64 -19.97
CA ARG A 393 44.53 -3.16 -19.42
C ARG A 393 44.53 -3.06 -17.89
N ALA A 394 43.75 -2.18 -17.34
CA ALA A 394 43.29 -2.26 -15.95
C ALA A 394 41.76 -2.21 -15.94
N GLU A 395 41.12 -3.09 -15.20
CA GLU A 395 39.66 -3.08 -14.95
C GLU A 395 39.29 -1.78 -14.23
N LEU A 396 38.61 -0.90 -14.93
CA LEU A 396 38.13 0.36 -14.38
C LEU A 396 36.68 0.20 -13.85
N GLU A 397 36.53 0.57 -12.59
CA GLU A 397 35.21 0.63 -11.93
C GLU A 397 34.30 1.62 -12.64
N VAL A 398 33.13 1.16 -13.01
CA VAL A 398 32.04 1.96 -13.55
C VAL A 398 31.56 2.91 -12.45
N PRO A 399 31.34 4.22 -12.72
CA PRO A 399 30.77 5.10 -11.73
C PRO A 399 29.44 4.53 -11.23
N SER A 400 29.35 4.21 -9.96
CA SER A 400 28.13 3.71 -9.36
C SER A 400 27.09 4.83 -9.33
N VAL A 401 25.98 4.62 -10.00
CA VAL A 401 24.81 5.46 -9.94
C VAL A 401 23.74 4.72 -9.19
N ASP A 402 23.00 5.46 -8.39
CA ASP A 402 21.89 4.90 -7.65
C ASP A 402 20.85 4.27 -8.57
N ASP A 403 20.35 3.13 -8.13
CA ASP A 403 19.47 2.18 -8.82
C ASP A 403 18.10 2.81 -9.17
N ASP A 404 18.11 3.68 -10.18
CA ASP A 404 16.88 4.17 -10.80
C ASP A 404 16.83 3.65 -12.24
N ASP A 405 15.77 2.91 -12.55
CA ASP A 405 15.62 2.05 -13.72
C ASP A 405 15.93 2.77 -15.05
N GLU A 406 15.75 4.08 -15.13
CA GLU A 406 15.90 4.87 -16.35
C GLU A 406 17.25 5.58 -16.45
N THR A 407 17.72 6.17 -15.37
CA THR A 407 19.07 6.78 -15.29
C THR A 407 20.14 5.70 -15.35
N GLN A 408 19.88 4.56 -14.71
CA GLN A 408 20.76 3.40 -14.76
C GLN A 408 20.81 2.77 -16.16
N ARG A 409 19.71 2.68 -16.90
CA ARG A 409 19.73 2.22 -18.31
C ARG A 409 20.58 3.12 -19.18
N VAL A 410 20.51 4.43 -19.01
CA VAL A 410 21.31 5.41 -19.74
C VAL A 410 22.78 5.25 -19.39
N LEU A 411 23.11 5.04 -18.11
CA LEU A 411 24.49 4.91 -17.64
C LEU A 411 25.06 3.51 -17.89
N GLU A 412 24.26 2.46 -17.81
CA GLU A 412 24.65 1.12 -18.26
C GLU A 412 24.80 1.05 -19.78
N ALA A 413 23.97 1.77 -20.52
CA ALA A 413 24.14 1.93 -21.97
C ALA A 413 25.41 2.74 -22.29
N TRP A 414 25.70 3.76 -21.50
CA TRP A 414 26.99 4.46 -21.56
C TRP A 414 28.17 3.51 -21.27
N ALA A 415 28.13 2.80 -20.14
CA ALA A 415 29.19 1.85 -19.75
C ALA A 415 29.37 0.73 -20.79
N ARG A 416 28.27 0.29 -21.42
CA ARG A 416 28.29 -0.71 -22.51
C ARG A 416 28.81 -0.12 -23.82
N ALA A 417 28.46 1.12 -24.14
CA ALA A 417 28.98 1.83 -25.30
C ALA A 417 30.47 2.13 -25.17
N GLU A 418 30.91 2.46 -23.97
CA GLU A 418 32.31 2.72 -23.66
C GLU A 418 33.19 1.44 -23.57
N LYS A 419 32.62 0.25 -23.29
CA LYS A 419 33.32 -1.04 -23.37
C LYS A 419 33.60 -1.50 -24.81
N ARG A 420 32.98 -0.89 -25.81
CA ARG A 420 33.27 -1.14 -27.23
C ARG A 420 34.34 -0.15 -27.66
N GLU A 421 35.53 -0.66 -27.89
CA GLU A 421 36.68 0.07 -28.44
C GLU A 421 36.25 0.95 -29.63
N ARG A 422 36.41 2.30 -29.55
CA ARG A 422 36.25 3.33 -30.59
C ARG A 422 34.96 4.13 -30.69
N LEU A 423 34.18 4.33 -29.63
CA LEU A 423 33.09 5.30 -29.73
C LEU A 423 33.61 6.74 -29.60
N GLN A 424 33.67 7.47 -30.69
CA GLN A 424 33.88 8.92 -30.67
C GLN A 424 32.55 9.65 -30.62
N LEU A 425 32.47 10.75 -29.84
CA LEU A 425 31.23 11.57 -29.75
C LEU A 425 31.19 12.62 -30.85
N MET A 426 32.35 13.02 -31.37
CA MET A 426 32.52 14.00 -32.46
C MET A 426 33.96 14.03 -32.98
N GLU A 427 34.18 14.75 -34.09
CA GLU A 427 35.53 15.07 -34.60
C GLU A 427 36.24 15.97 -33.60
N HIS A 428 37.53 15.69 -33.36
CA HIS A 428 38.39 16.44 -32.42
C HIS A 428 37.89 16.49 -30.98
N GLU A 429 37.24 15.42 -30.52
CA GLU A 429 36.62 15.34 -29.20
C GLU A 429 37.56 15.74 -28.05
N GLU A 430 38.83 15.31 -28.06
CA GLU A 430 39.82 15.65 -27.00
C GLU A 430 39.95 17.14 -26.76
N ARG A 431 40.00 17.94 -27.84
CA ARG A 431 40.13 19.41 -27.76
C ARG A 431 38.88 20.02 -27.12
N HIS A 432 37.69 19.60 -27.55
CA HIS A 432 36.43 20.09 -27.01
C HIS A 432 36.25 19.74 -25.53
N LEU A 433 36.67 18.53 -25.15
CA LEU A 433 36.71 18.11 -23.75
C LEU A 433 37.63 18.95 -22.88
N ALA A 434 38.88 19.24 -23.41
CA ALA A 434 39.82 20.07 -22.69
C ALA A 434 39.33 21.51 -22.49
N ASP A 435 38.68 22.10 -23.50
CA ASP A 435 38.10 23.44 -23.42
C ASP A 435 36.95 23.51 -22.44
N LEU A 436 36.07 22.49 -22.44
CA LEU A 436 34.95 22.36 -21.47
C LEU A 436 35.48 22.19 -20.04
N ILE A 437 36.44 21.33 -19.82
CA ILE A 437 37.03 21.11 -18.49
C ILE A 437 37.69 22.40 -17.98
N ARG A 438 38.39 23.13 -18.81
CA ARG A 438 38.96 24.42 -18.44
C ARG A 438 37.91 25.43 -18.07
N ALA A 439 36.89 25.63 -18.90
CA ALA A 439 35.79 26.56 -18.61
C ALA A 439 35.06 26.22 -17.32
N GLY A 440 34.83 24.91 -17.06
CA GLY A 440 34.20 24.50 -15.82
C GLY A 440 35.06 24.69 -14.56
N GLN A 441 36.42 24.67 -14.71
CA GLN A 441 37.35 24.96 -13.61
C GLN A 441 37.42 26.46 -13.28
N GLU A 442 37.07 27.35 -14.20
CA GLU A 442 36.97 28.80 -13.98
C GLU A 442 35.76 29.18 -13.12
N VAL A 443 34.79 28.29 -12.97
CA VAL A 443 33.61 28.49 -12.09
C VAL A 443 34.01 28.21 -10.64
N ALA A 444 34.19 29.26 -9.86
CA ALA A 444 34.63 29.14 -8.46
C ALA A 444 33.55 28.60 -7.57
N GLU A 445 32.32 29.04 -7.74
CA GLU A 445 31.14 28.58 -6.98
C GLU A 445 29.91 28.57 -7.90
N GLU A 446 29.06 27.56 -7.74
CA GLU A 446 27.82 27.46 -8.51
C GLU A 446 26.74 28.35 -7.87
N THR A 447 26.13 29.24 -8.65
CA THR A 447 25.03 30.14 -8.20
C THR A 447 23.84 29.39 -7.65
N ARG A 448 23.58 28.19 -8.11
CA ARG A 448 22.54 27.28 -7.57
C ARG A 448 22.78 26.98 -6.09
N VAL A 449 24.01 26.66 -5.70
CA VAL A 449 24.38 26.35 -4.31
C VAL A 449 24.14 27.57 -3.42
N GLN A 450 24.60 28.76 -3.87
CA GLN A 450 24.40 30.02 -3.17
C GLN A 450 22.89 30.31 -2.99
N LYS A 451 22.10 30.08 -4.03
CA LYS A 451 20.63 30.25 -3.98
C LYS A 451 19.97 29.31 -2.97
N VAL A 452 20.40 28.05 -2.89
CA VAL A 452 19.91 27.12 -1.85
C VAL A 452 20.17 27.65 -0.45
N ILE A 453 21.40 28.12 -0.19
CA ILE A 453 21.77 28.69 1.11
C ILE A 453 20.94 29.94 1.43
N GLU A 454 20.76 30.85 0.43
CA GLU A 454 19.88 32.01 0.59
C GLU A 454 18.44 31.64 0.96
N VAL A 455 17.88 30.67 0.24
CA VAL A 455 16.50 30.17 0.49
C VAL A 455 16.39 29.57 1.89
N ILE A 456 17.37 28.77 2.32
CA ILE A 456 17.37 28.20 3.68
C ILE A 456 17.40 29.32 4.73
N ARG A 457 18.29 30.31 4.59
CA ARG A 457 18.38 31.44 5.53
C ARG A 457 17.08 32.27 5.59
N LYS A 458 16.48 32.51 4.45
CA LYS A 458 15.32 33.39 4.32
C LYS A 458 14.00 32.73 4.74
N ARG A 459 13.80 31.45 4.36
CA ARG A 459 12.51 30.76 4.55
C ARG A 459 12.53 29.72 5.66
N PHE A 460 13.67 29.09 5.92
CA PHE A 460 13.78 27.91 6.79
C PHE A 460 14.85 28.10 7.87
N ALA A 461 14.96 29.32 8.42
CA ALA A 461 16.06 29.71 9.33
C ALA A 461 16.32 28.69 10.46
N ASP A 462 15.27 28.11 11.08
CA ASP A 462 15.39 27.15 12.17
C ASP A 462 14.75 25.81 11.86
N GLU A 463 14.22 25.61 10.67
CA GLU A 463 13.50 24.38 10.30
C GLU A 463 14.45 23.30 9.79
N PRO A 464 14.12 22.01 10.01
CA PRO A 464 14.78 20.91 9.30
C PRO A 464 14.38 20.95 7.83
N VAL A 465 15.36 20.69 6.95
CA VAL A 465 15.14 20.76 5.49
C VAL A 465 15.61 19.48 4.83
N LEU A 466 14.75 18.92 3.98
CA LEU A 466 15.06 17.81 3.07
C LEU A 466 15.40 18.38 1.69
N LEU A 467 16.60 18.06 1.19
CA LEU A 467 17.05 18.46 -0.13
C LEU A 467 17.12 17.23 -1.04
N PHE A 468 16.62 17.35 -2.26
CA PHE A 468 16.72 16.30 -3.27
C PHE A 468 17.56 16.70 -4.45
N THR A 469 18.42 15.77 -4.89
CA THR A 469 19.19 15.86 -6.15
C THR A 469 19.26 14.49 -6.84
N GLU A 470 19.43 14.47 -8.16
CA GLU A 470 19.56 13.20 -8.90
C GLU A 470 20.95 12.58 -8.78
N TYR A 471 22.01 13.39 -8.62
CA TYR A 471 23.39 12.93 -8.78
C TYR A 471 24.22 13.05 -7.52
N LYS A 472 25.04 12.01 -7.22
CA LYS A 472 25.94 11.96 -6.05
C LYS A 472 26.98 13.08 -6.05
N ARG A 473 27.44 13.53 -7.22
CA ARG A 473 28.37 14.67 -7.29
C ARG A 473 27.73 15.98 -6.89
N THR A 474 26.49 16.22 -7.31
CA THR A 474 25.69 17.36 -6.84
C THR A 474 25.38 17.22 -5.36
N GLN A 475 25.09 16.00 -4.88
CA GLN A 475 24.91 15.71 -3.46
C GLN A 475 26.16 16.08 -2.64
N ALA A 476 27.35 15.68 -3.09
CA ALA A 476 28.62 15.99 -2.41
C ALA A 476 28.88 17.51 -2.38
N LEU A 477 28.62 18.20 -3.49
CA LEU A 477 28.74 19.66 -3.58
C LEU A 477 27.81 20.36 -2.58
N MET A 478 26.55 19.96 -2.52
CA MET A 478 25.57 20.53 -1.58
C MET A 478 25.94 20.28 -0.13
N ILE A 479 26.39 19.07 0.19
CA ILE A 479 26.82 18.72 1.56
C ILE A 479 28.03 19.55 1.96
N SER A 480 29.03 19.69 1.08
CA SER A 480 30.20 20.51 1.34
C SER A 480 29.83 21.96 1.65
N ALA A 481 28.93 22.55 0.86
CA ALA A 481 28.46 23.92 1.06
C ALA A 481 27.63 24.09 2.35
N LEU A 482 26.75 23.14 2.63
CA LEU A 482 25.93 23.16 3.87
C LEU A 482 26.80 22.95 5.11
N MET A 483 27.83 22.10 5.06
CA MET A 483 28.77 21.91 6.16
C MET A 483 29.62 23.15 6.40
N ALA A 484 30.06 23.83 5.35
CA ALA A 484 30.82 25.08 5.46
C ALA A 484 29.99 26.20 6.10
N GLU A 485 28.71 26.29 5.75
CA GLU A 485 27.83 27.36 6.19
C GLU A 485 27.20 27.12 7.57
N PHE A 486 26.70 25.88 7.82
CA PHE A 486 25.91 25.55 9.01
C PHE A 486 26.58 24.59 9.97
N GLY A 487 27.83 24.19 9.69
CA GLY A 487 28.63 23.30 10.50
C GLY A 487 28.50 21.81 10.12
N GLN A 488 29.57 21.07 10.27
CA GLN A 488 29.71 19.69 9.81
C GLN A 488 28.70 18.72 10.46
N THR A 489 28.34 18.93 11.71
CA THR A 489 27.41 18.04 12.44
C THR A 489 25.94 18.25 12.11
N SER A 490 25.61 19.34 11.37
CA SER A 490 24.23 19.68 11.02
C SER A 490 23.71 18.98 9.77
N VAL A 491 24.56 18.29 9.01
CA VAL A 491 24.26 17.77 7.67
C VAL A 491 24.41 16.26 7.64
N GLY A 492 23.44 15.59 7.03
CA GLY A 492 23.48 14.17 6.71
C GLY A 492 23.13 13.89 5.25
N PHE A 493 23.43 12.70 4.78
CA PHE A 493 23.10 12.30 3.40
C PHE A 493 22.48 10.90 3.34
N MET A 494 21.73 10.65 2.29
CA MET A 494 21.22 9.32 1.92
C MET A 494 21.32 9.13 0.41
N ASN A 495 21.86 7.99 0.01
CA ASN A 495 21.94 7.54 -1.37
C ASN A 495 21.90 6.01 -1.42
N GLY A 496 21.97 5.41 -2.61
CA GLY A 496 21.83 3.96 -2.77
C GLY A 496 23.00 3.13 -2.25
N ASP A 497 24.20 3.71 -2.09
CA ASP A 497 25.41 2.96 -1.75
C ASP A 497 25.87 3.21 -0.32
N ASP A 498 25.19 4.06 0.45
CA ASP A 498 25.59 4.50 1.80
C ASP A 498 27.01 5.13 1.85
N ARG A 499 27.52 5.57 0.70
CA ARG A 499 28.84 6.17 0.53
C ARG A 499 28.78 7.40 -0.36
N LEU A 500 29.53 8.42 0.00
CA LEU A 500 29.61 9.66 -0.74
C LEU A 500 31.06 10.15 -0.83
N GLU A 501 31.61 10.19 -2.03
CA GLU A 501 32.97 10.60 -2.31
C GLU A 501 33.06 12.10 -2.62
N ASN A 502 34.28 12.63 -2.51
CA ASN A 502 34.62 14.00 -2.90
C ASN A 502 33.88 15.07 -2.12
N VAL A 503 33.60 14.84 -0.85
CA VAL A 503 33.05 15.84 0.07
C VAL A 503 34.20 16.69 0.61
N MET A 504 34.11 18.01 0.41
CA MET A 504 35.06 18.98 0.98
C MET A 504 34.56 19.40 2.37
N LEU A 505 35.37 19.15 3.37
CA LEU A 505 35.13 19.57 4.74
C LEU A 505 35.41 21.07 4.91
N PRO A 506 34.91 21.72 5.97
CA PRO A 506 35.17 23.13 6.25
C PRO A 506 36.64 23.49 6.38
N ASP A 507 37.51 22.54 6.68
CA ASP A 507 38.97 22.71 6.76
C ASP A 507 39.68 22.57 5.39
N GLY A 508 38.92 22.39 4.30
CA GLY A 508 39.44 22.24 2.94
C GLY A 508 39.88 20.82 2.56
N ARG A 509 39.82 19.84 3.48
CA ARG A 509 40.13 18.45 3.16
C ARG A 509 39.02 17.80 2.36
N ILE A 510 39.39 17.05 1.32
CA ILE A 510 38.44 16.23 0.56
C ILE A 510 38.43 14.83 1.18
N THR A 511 37.23 14.33 1.47
CA THR A 511 37.02 13.03 2.14
C THR A 511 35.89 12.25 1.50
N GLN A 512 35.82 10.98 1.85
CA GLN A 512 34.67 10.11 1.64
C GLN A 512 33.88 10.00 2.92
N LEU A 513 32.57 10.21 2.85
CA LEU A 513 31.64 9.95 3.93
C LEU A 513 30.95 8.60 3.74
N SER A 514 30.65 7.93 4.85
CA SER A 514 29.83 6.71 4.87
C SER A 514 28.83 6.83 5.99
N SER A 515 27.56 6.55 5.68
CA SER A 515 26.49 6.57 6.68
C SER A 515 25.38 5.62 6.23
N ARG A 516 24.98 4.73 7.12
CA ARG A 516 23.84 3.87 6.85
C ARG A 516 22.57 4.70 6.81
N ARG A 517 21.69 4.36 5.89
CA ARG A 517 20.44 5.06 5.64
C ARG A 517 19.57 5.18 6.90
N ASP A 518 19.37 4.07 7.64
CA ASP A 518 18.53 4.03 8.84
C ASP A 518 19.11 4.91 9.95
N ASP A 519 20.44 4.86 10.16
CA ASP A 519 21.12 5.69 11.16
C ASP A 519 20.99 7.19 10.85
N THR A 520 21.05 7.56 9.56
CA THR A 520 20.87 8.95 9.11
C THR A 520 19.42 9.40 9.31
N CYS A 521 18.44 8.54 8.98
CA CYS A 521 17.03 8.81 9.18
C CYS A 521 16.69 9.03 10.66
N ASP A 522 17.21 8.17 11.53
CA ASP A 522 17.07 8.28 12.99
C ASP A 522 17.75 9.54 13.54
N ALA A 523 18.93 9.90 13.01
CA ALA A 523 19.62 11.12 13.41
C ALA A 523 18.84 12.37 13.01
N PHE A 524 18.22 12.37 11.82
CA PHE A 524 17.38 13.47 11.35
C PHE A 524 16.09 13.58 12.17
N ASN A 525 15.37 12.48 12.37
CA ASN A 525 14.13 12.46 13.16
C ASN A 525 14.39 12.82 14.65
N ALA A 526 15.51 12.40 15.20
CA ALA A 526 15.93 12.77 16.57
C ALA A 526 16.45 14.23 16.70
N GLY A 527 16.62 14.94 15.60
CA GLY A 527 17.11 16.32 15.59
C GLY A 527 18.61 16.50 15.76
N ARG A 528 19.38 15.43 15.62
CA ARG A 528 20.85 15.49 15.66
C ARG A 528 21.45 16.14 14.41
N ILE A 529 20.79 15.98 13.28
CA ILE A 529 21.07 16.67 12.02
C ILE A 529 19.88 17.51 11.61
N ARG A 530 20.14 18.62 10.93
CA ARG A 530 19.11 19.56 10.50
C ARG A 530 18.86 19.47 8.99
N PHE A 531 19.90 19.25 8.21
CA PHE A 531 19.81 19.17 6.76
C PHE A 531 20.05 17.75 6.30
N LEU A 532 19.13 17.24 5.47
CA LEU A 532 19.25 15.92 4.89
C LEU A 532 19.27 16.04 3.37
N VAL A 533 20.39 15.69 2.74
CA VAL A 533 20.52 15.69 1.28
C VAL A 533 20.36 14.27 0.78
N SER A 534 19.31 14.03 -0.03
CA SER A 534 18.98 12.70 -0.54
C SER A 534 19.03 12.63 -2.05
N THR A 535 19.43 11.48 -2.58
CA THR A 535 19.12 11.10 -3.97
C THR A 535 17.76 10.42 -4.03
N GLU A 536 17.22 10.20 -5.26
CA GLU A 536 15.96 9.45 -5.45
C GLU A 536 16.01 8.11 -4.71
N ALA A 537 17.02 7.33 -5.01
CA ALA A 537 17.23 6.01 -4.46
C ALA A 537 17.43 6.00 -2.94
N GLY A 538 18.14 6.98 -2.39
CA GLY A 538 18.29 7.15 -0.95
C GLY A 538 16.97 7.52 -0.26
N GLY A 539 16.12 8.27 -0.96
CA GLY A 539 14.85 8.76 -0.45
C GLY A 539 13.68 7.77 -0.50
N GLU A 540 13.80 6.62 -1.15
CA GLU A 540 12.71 5.65 -1.26
C GLU A 540 12.30 5.05 0.10
N GLY A 541 11.00 5.02 0.40
CA GLY A 541 10.43 4.35 1.57
C GLY A 541 10.76 4.97 2.94
N ILE A 542 11.37 6.16 3.02
CA ILE A 542 11.68 6.83 4.29
C ILE A 542 10.48 7.60 4.85
N ASP A 543 10.46 7.72 6.19
CA ASP A 543 9.44 8.43 6.96
C ASP A 543 10.08 9.61 7.69
N LEU A 544 9.90 10.83 7.16
CA LEU A 544 10.48 12.06 7.68
C LEU A 544 9.43 13.12 8.05
N GLN A 545 8.16 12.84 7.77
CA GLN A 545 7.05 13.80 7.86
C GLN A 545 6.74 14.26 9.29
N GLU A 546 7.08 13.51 10.31
CA GLU A 546 6.81 13.90 11.69
C GLU A 546 7.62 15.12 12.11
N ARG A 547 8.83 15.26 11.58
CA ARG A 547 9.75 16.33 11.91
C ARG A 547 9.86 17.40 10.83
N CYS A 548 9.88 17.00 9.56
CA CYS A 548 10.18 17.88 8.43
C CYS A 548 8.95 18.21 7.60
N SER A 549 8.81 19.48 7.26
CA SER A 549 7.79 20.00 6.33
C SER A 549 8.37 20.87 5.22
N ALA A 550 9.71 21.02 5.15
CA ALA A 550 10.41 21.82 4.16
C ALA A 550 11.21 20.94 3.19
N LEU A 551 10.98 21.09 1.89
CA LEU A 551 11.63 20.36 0.84
C LEU A 551 12.19 21.30 -0.22
N ILE A 552 13.44 21.08 -0.62
CA ILE A 552 14.10 21.82 -1.72
C ILE A 552 14.49 20.85 -2.83
N HIS A 553 13.98 21.07 -4.02
CA HIS A 553 14.49 20.44 -5.23
C HIS A 553 15.72 21.21 -5.70
N VAL A 554 16.91 20.65 -5.45
CA VAL A 554 18.19 21.23 -5.89
C VAL A 554 18.28 21.20 -7.42
N ASP A 555 17.82 20.13 -8.02
CA ASP A 555 17.62 19.98 -9.46
C ASP A 555 16.21 19.46 -9.77
N LEU A 556 15.75 19.74 -10.98
CA LEU A 556 14.48 19.27 -11.48
C LEU A 556 14.71 18.03 -12.35
N PRO A 557 14.12 16.90 -12.00
CA PRO A 557 14.19 15.70 -12.82
C PRO A 557 13.48 15.91 -14.16
N TRP A 558 13.96 15.31 -15.23
CA TRP A 558 13.28 15.39 -16.52
C TRP A 558 11.89 14.72 -16.49
N ASN A 559 11.72 13.71 -15.64
CA ASN A 559 10.43 13.08 -15.41
C ASN A 559 9.67 13.76 -14.25
N PRO A 560 8.56 14.47 -14.53
CA PRO A 560 7.79 15.19 -13.52
C PRO A 560 7.23 14.31 -12.40
N MET A 561 7.01 13.02 -12.68
CA MET A 561 6.51 12.06 -11.66
C MET A 561 7.44 11.94 -10.45
N ARG A 562 8.74 12.12 -10.66
CA ARG A 562 9.72 12.09 -9.57
C ARG A 562 9.52 13.24 -8.57
N LEU A 563 9.09 14.41 -9.03
CA LEU A 563 8.76 15.51 -8.12
C LEU A 563 7.65 15.13 -7.15
N HIS A 564 6.60 14.47 -7.65
CA HIS A 564 5.51 13.97 -6.80
C HIS A 564 5.99 12.89 -5.82
N GLN A 565 6.87 11.99 -6.26
CA GLN A 565 7.46 10.97 -5.39
C GLN A 565 8.32 11.59 -4.29
N ARG A 566 9.15 12.62 -4.61
CA ARG A 566 9.94 13.39 -3.63
C ARG A 566 9.04 14.09 -2.62
N VAL A 567 8.01 14.79 -3.07
CA VAL A 567 7.02 15.47 -2.21
C VAL A 567 6.29 14.46 -1.33
N GLY A 568 5.96 13.29 -1.87
CA GLY A 568 5.32 12.20 -1.15
C GLY A 568 6.13 11.64 0.05
N ARG A 569 7.42 12.02 0.20
CA ARG A 569 8.22 11.69 1.38
C ARG A 569 7.85 12.51 2.61
N LEU A 570 7.33 13.72 2.41
CA LEU A 570 6.86 14.61 3.48
C LEU A 570 5.34 14.77 3.50
N ASN A 571 4.69 14.80 2.33
CA ASN A 571 3.24 14.88 2.23
C ASN A 571 2.63 13.48 2.33
N ARG A 572 2.58 12.96 3.54
CA ARG A 572 2.02 11.66 3.87
C ARG A 572 1.35 11.67 5.25
N TYR A 573 0.67 10.58 5.60
CA TYR A 573 0.01 10.45 6.89
C TYR A 573 0.98 10.72 8.06
N GLY A 574 0.51 11.51 9.03
CA GLY A 574 1.30 11.95 10.18
C GLY A 574 1.95 13.33 10.02
N GLN A 575 1.91 13.95 8.84
CA GLN A 575 2.34 15.32 8.65
C GLN A 575 1.36 16.30 9.30
N LYS A 576 1.87 17.12 10.22
CA LYS A 576 1.06 18.07 11.00
C LYS A 576 1.13 19.51 10.49
N ARG A 577 2.06 19.81 9.57
CA ARG A 577 2.31 21.16 9.04
C ARG A 577 2.14 21.19 7.53
N PRO A 578 1.70 22.30 6.94
CA PRO A 578 1.75 22.46 5.49
C PRO A 578 3.15 22.16 4.94
N VAL A 579 3.23 21.43 3.84
CA VAL A 579 4.51 21.08 3.24
C VAL A 579 4.94 22.17 2.28
N SER A 580 6.06 22.82 2.60
CA SER A 580 6.69 23.85 1.77
C SER A 580 7.68 23.23 0.79
N VAL A 581 7.43 23.37 -0.51
CA VAL A 581 8.26 22.82 -1.59
C VAL A 581 8.89 23.97 -2.37
N VAL A 582 10.22 24.01 -2.39
CA VAL A 582 10.97 25.00 -3.18
C VAL A 582 11.56 24.30 -4.40
N SER A 583 11.33 24.88 -5.58
CA SER A 583 11.91 24.44 -6.84
C SER A 583 12.83 25.51 -7.39
N LEU A 584 14.09 25.17 -7.63
CA LEU A 584 15.10 26.10 -8.15
C LEU A 584 15.15 26.04 -9.67
N ARG A 585 15.07 27.21 -10.33
CA ARG A 585 15.09 27.32 -11.79
C ARG A 585 15.99 28.46 -12.26
N ASN A 586 16.72 28.20 -13.33
CA ASN A 586 17.32 29.27 -14.12
C ASN A 586 16.47 29.47 -15.37
N PRO A 587 15.72 30.59 -15.50
CA PRO A 587 14.78 30.83 -16.59
C PRO A 587 15.45 30.92 -17.97
N TYR A 588 16.78 31.06 -18.02
CA TYR A 588 17.54 31.17 -19.26
C TYR A 588 18.03 29.83 -19.82
N THR A 589 17.81 28.72 -19.11
CA THR A 589 18.14 27.39 -19.59
C THR A 589 17.02 26.78 -20.41
N VAL A 590 17.39 25.97 -21.40
CA VAL A 590 16.42 25.28 -22.27
C VAL A 590 15.52 24.37 -21.44
N GLU A 591 16.08 23.72 -20.44
CA GLU A 591 15.36 22.80 -19.53
C GLU A 591 14.27 23.53 -18.74
N SER A 592 14.58 24.72 -18.19
CA SER A 592 13.58 25.55 -17.49
C SER A 592 12.46 26.02 -18.40
N MET A 593 12.80 26.43 -19.65
CA MET A 593 11.79 26.85 -20.64
C MET A 593 10.85 25.69 -21.00
N ILE A 594 11.37 24.46 -21.10
CA ILE A 594 10.54 23.26 -21.32
C ILE A 594 9.65 22.99 -20.12
N TRP A 595 10.19 23.11 -18.91
CA TRP A 595 9.42 22.96 -17.68
C TRP A 595 8.27 23.96 -17.59
N ASP A 596 8.51 25.24 -17.88
CA ASP A 596 7.48 26.28 -17.87
C ASP A 596 6.35 25.97 -18.86
N LYS A 597 6.72 25.50 -20.06
CA LYS A 597 5.75 25.08 -21.09
C LYS A 597 5.00 23.83 -20.71
N LEU A 598 5.67 22.84 -20.13
CA LEU A 598 5.07 21.62 -19.65
C LEU A 598 4.04 21.92 -18.55
N GLU A 599 4.40 22.77 -17.59
CA GLU A 599 3.49 23.21 -16.52
C GLU A 599 2.28 23.98 -17.08
N ALA A 600 2.50 24.89 -18.04
CA ALA A 600 1.41 25.62 -18.69
C ALA A 600 0.46 24.67 -19.45
N LYS A 601 1.02 23.67 -20.16
CA LYS A 601 0.23 22.64 -20.86
C LYS A 601 -0.57 21.80 -19.87
N LEU A 602 0.06 21.35 -18.78
CA LEU A 602 -0.60 20.58 -17.72
C LEU A 602 -1.69 21.38 -17.04
N ALA A 603 -1.45 22.66 -16.71
CA ALA A 603 -2.46 23.57 -16.17
C ALA A 603 -3.63 23.79 -17.15
N SER A 604 -3.37 23.78 -18.45
CA SER A 604 -4.42 23.85 -19.46
C SER A 604 -5.27 22.56 -19.49
N ILE A 605 -4.63 21.40 -19.44
CA ILE A 605 -5.30 20.11 -19.35
C ILE A 605 -6.14 20.03 -18.07
N MET A 606 -5.59 20.42 -16.92
CA MET A 606 -6.31 20.46 -15.63
C MET A 606 -7.55 21.37 -15.69
N ARG A 607 -7.47 22.52 -16.32
CA ARG A 607 -8.63 23.42 -16.49
C ARG A 607 -9.69 22.83 -17.41
N ALA A 608 -9.29 22.14 -18.47
CA ALA A 608 -10.22 21.51 -19.40
C ALA A 608 -10.97 20.32 -18.77
N VAL A 609 -10.30 19.57 -17.90
CA VAL A 609 -10.86 18.37 -17.24
C VAL A 609 -11.50 18.72 -15.89
N GLY A 610 -11.03 19.76 -15.19
CA GLY A 610 -11.56 20.21 -13.89
C GLY A 610 -13.01 20.67 -13.93
N SER A 611 -13.57 20.97 -15.14
CA SER A 611 -15.01 21.18 -15.31
C SER A 611 -15.83 19.89 -15.32
N ALA A 612 -15.20 18.74 -15.45
CA ALA A 612 -15.83 17.42 -15.50
C ALA A 612 -15.53 16.52 -14.28
N MET A 613 -14.57 16.92 -13.41
CA MET A 613 -14.15 16.14 -12.25
C MET A 613 -13.86 17.03 -11.04
N ASP A 614 -14.13 16.50 -9.86
CA ASP A 614 -13.97 17.22 -8.59
C ASP A 614 -12.49 17.50 -8.20
N GLU A 615 -11.48 16.87 -8.85
CA GLU A 615 -10.08 16.92 -8.42
C GLU A 615 -9.05 16.91 -9.57
N PRO A 616 -8.56 18.10 -9.97
CA PRO A 616 -7.61 18.24 -11.09
C PRO A 616 -6.20 17.68 -10.84
N GLU A 617 -5.73 17.63 -9.58
CA GLU A 617 -4.34 17.22 -9.24
C GLU A 617 -4.10 15.72 -9.45
N ASP A 618 -5.12 14.89 -9.26
CA ASP A 618 -5.03 13.44 -9.48
C ASP A 618 -4.88 13.08 -10.95
N LEU A 619 -5.51 13.88 -11.81
CA LEU A 619 -5.37 13.77 -13.25
C LEU A 619 -3.96 14.11 -13.73
N LEU A 620 -3.30 15.05 -13.06
CA LEU A 620 -1.94 15.45 -13.39
C LEU A 620 -0.97 14.26 -13.27
N GLN A 621 -1.06 13.50 -12.18
CA GLN A 621 -0.24 12.32 -11.98
C GLN A 621 -0.49 11.24 -13.04
N LEU A 622 -1.75 11.05 -13.42
CA LEU A 622 -2.11 10.09 -14.46
C LEU A 622 -1.64 10.52 -15.84
N VAL A 623 -1.89 11.77 -16.24
CA VAL A 623 -1.45 12.31 -17.54
C VAL A 623 0.07 12.27 -17.66
N LEU A 624 0.79 12.63 -16.59
CA LEU A 624 2.25 12.54 -16.54
C LEU A 624 2.75 11.10 -16.58
N GLY A 625 2.08 10.19 -15.86
CA GLY A 625 2.39 8.76 -15.89
C GLY A 625 2.15 8.13 -17.26
N MET A 626 1.09 8.55 -17.98
CA MET A 626 0.80 8.12 -19.35
C MET A 626 1.84 8.58 -20.37
N SER A 627 2.48 9.71 -20.09
CA SER A 627 3.46 10.33 -21.02
C SER A 627 4.84 9.69 -20.89
N GLY A 628 5.01 8.43 -20.69
CA GLY A 628 6.24 7.65 -20.53
C GLY A 628 7.60 8.40 -20.49
N GLY A 629 8.57 7.95 -19.71
CA GLY A 629 9.86 8.63 -19.56
C GLY A 629 10.59 8.95 -20.85
N ARG A 630 10.44 8.12 -21.89
CA ARG A 630 11.02 8.37 -23.22
C ARG A 630 10.52 9.65 -23.88
N LEU A 631 9.29 10.04 -23.65
CA LEU A 631 8.74 11.27 -24.23
C LEU A 631 9.38 12.49 -23.58
N PHE A 632 9.56 12.48 -22.27
CA PHE A 632 10.27 13.55 -21.59
C PHE A 632 11.74 13.60 -22.00
N ASP A 633 12.41 12.46 -22.14
CA ASP A 633 13.77 12.40 -22.71
C ASP A 633 13.84 12.97 -24.14
N GLN A 634 12.85 12.69 -24.98
CA GLN A 634 12.77 13.27 -26.33
C GLN A 634 12.51 14.78 -26.30
N LEU A 635 11.62 15.26 -25.40
CA LEU A 635 11.36 16.68 -25.22
C LEU A 635 12.59 17.43 -24.76
N PHE A 636 13.22 16.98 -23.67
CA PHE A 636 14.38 17.68 -23.13
C PHE A 636 15.62 17.57 -24.01
N SER A 637 15.88 16.39 -24.61
CA SER A 637 17.01 16.21 -25.52
C SER A 637 16.77 16.87 -26.87
N GLY A 638 15.55 16.84 -27.40
CA GLY A 638 15.19 17.44 -28.70
C GLY A 638 15.30 18.97 -28.65
N ALA A 639 14.78 19.59 -27.59
CA ALA A 639 14.74 21.03 -27.41
C ALA A 639 16.14 21.71 -27.46
N ALA A 640 17.17 21.03 -26.97
CA ALA A 640 18.53 21.55 -27.02
C ALA A 640 19.07 21.76 -28.45
N ALA A 641 18.47 21.12 -29.45
CA ALA A 641 18.83 21.26 -30.85
C ALA A 641 17.97 22.31 -31.60
N VAL A 642 16.99 22.91 -30.93
CA VAL A 642 16.05 23.86 -31.53
C VAL A 642 16.45 25.29 -31.18
N PRO A 643 16.55 26.21 -32.17
CA PRO A 643 16.74 27.64 -31.89
C PRO A 643 15.66 28.17 -30.97
N ARG A 644 16.01 29.05 -30.03
CA ARG A 644 15.07 29.60 -29.03
C ARG A 644 13.80 30.18 -29.62
N GLU A 645 13.92 30.83 -30.78
CA GLU A 645 12.81 31.44 -31.51
C GLU A 645 11.79 30.42 -32.05
N ARG A 646 12.21 29.16 -32.25
CA ARG A 646 11.36 28.06 -32.76
C ARG A 646 10.95 27.08 -31.66
N LEU A 647 11.40 27.28 -30.45
CA LEU A 647 11.16 26.34 -29.36
C LEU A 647 9.65 26.18 -29.07
N ASP A 648 8.87 27.27 -29.22
CA ASP A 648 7.43 27.25 -28.98
C ASP A 648 6.69 26.36 -30.00
N SER A 649 6.95 26.62 -31.30
CA SER A 649 6.29 25.83 -32.36
C SER A 649 6.72 24.35 -32.34
N TRP A 650 7.99 24.10 -32.05
CA TRP A 650 8.51 22.76 -31.93
C TRP A 650 7.93 22.03 -30.71
N PHE A 651 7.80 22.71 -29.54
CA PHE A 651 7.20 22.14 -28.36
C PHE A 651 5.74 21.79 -28.61
N ASP A 652 4.97 22.67 -29.25
CA ASP A 652 3.57 22.41 -29.58
C ASP A 652 3.41 21.22 -30.56
N GLU A 653 4.35 21.04 -31.48
CA GLU A 653 4.37 19.90 -32.39
C GLU A 653 4.66 18.58 -31.65
N VAL A 654 5.71 18.54 -30.83
CA VAL A 654 6.13 17.33 -30.09
C VAL A 654 5.20 17.07 -28.90
N ALA A 655 4.84 18.11 -28.17
CA ALA A 655 3.93 18.04 -27.02
C ALA A 655 2.44 17.95 -27.43
N GLY A 656 2.12 18.08 -28.72
CA GLY A 656 0.77 17.83 -29.23
C GLY A 656 0.26 16.42 -28.91
N THR A 657 1.18 15.48 -28.72
CA THR A 657 0.89 14.12 -28.26
C THR A 657 0.69 14.01 -26.75
N ILE A 658 1.16 15.01 -25.96
CA ILE A 658 0.94 15.07 -24.51
C ILE A 658 -0.46 15.62 -24.25
N GLY A 659 -1.32 14.79 -23.68
CA GLY A 659 -2.68 15.23 -23.30
C GLY A 659 -3.56 15.58 -24.51
N GLY A 660 -3.36 14.96 -25.67
CA GLY A 660 -4.35 14.98 -26.76
C GLY A 660 -5.72 14.53 -26.25
N THR A 661 -6.79 14.94 -26.93
CA THR A 661 -8.18 14.61 -26.52
C THR A 661 -8.37 13.12 -26.21
N SER A 662 -7.67 12.24 -26.91
CA SER A 662 -7.71 10.79 -26.66
C SER A 662 -7.03 10.39 -25.33
N ALA A 663 -5.92 11.01 -24.93
CA ALA A 663 -5.24 10.70 -23.68
C ALA A 663 -6.01 11.27 -22.48
N VAL A 664 -6.55 12.47 -22.59
CA VAL A 664 -7.44 13.06 -21.59
C VAL A 664 -8.70 12.21 -21.43
N GLN A 665 -9.30 11.78 -22.54
CA GLN A 665 -10.48 10.92 -22.52
C GLN A 665 -10.15 9.57 -21.87
N ALA A 666 -9.05 8.93 -22.23
CA ALA A 666 -8.63 7.66 -21.64
C ALA A 666 -8.40 7.76 -20.13
N VAL A 667 -7.80 8.87 -19.66
CA VAL A 667 -7.65 9.12 -18.21
C VAL A 667 -8.98 9.36 -17.53
N THR A 668 -9.86 10.16 -18.16
CA THR A 668 -11.20 10.46 -17.63
C THR A 668 -12.03 9.19 -17.54
N ASP A 669 -11.99 8.35 -18.56
CA ASP A 669 -12.68 7.07 -18.58
C ASP A 669 -12.13 6.12 -17.51
N LEU A 670 -10.83 6.11 -17.32
CA LEU A 670 -10.14 5.24 -16.38
C LEU A 670 -10.40 5.65 -14.92
N VAL A 671 -10.30 6.95 -14.61
CA VAL A 671 -10.57 7.50 -13.28
C VAL A 671 -12.06 7.44 -12.95
N GLY A 672 -12.92 7.73 -13.93
CA GLY A 672 -14.36 7.65 -13.76
C GLY A 672 -14.89 6.22 -13.51
N HIS A 673 -14.09 5.19 -13.85
CA HIS A 673 -14.46 3.78 -13.65
C HIS A 673 -13.71 3.12 -12.47
N ALA A 674 -12.70 3.76 -11.85
CA ALA A 674 -12.05 3.23 -10.66
C ALA A 674 -12.97 3.33 -9.44
N SER A 675 -12.97 2.29 -8.60
CA SER A 675 -13.59 2.38 -7.27
C SER A 675 -12.74 3.26 -6.36
N SER A 676 -13.37 4.18 -5.63
CA SER A 676 -12.70 5.08 -4.69
C SER A 676 -13.50 5.23 -3.40
N PHE A 677 -12.78 5.45 -2.29
CA PHE A 677 -13.38 5.87 -1.03
C PHE A 677 -13.80 7.34 -1.11
N ASP A 678 -14.98 7.65 -0.63
CA ASP A 678 -15.47 9.00 -0.44
C ASP A 678 -16.15 9.20 0.93
N LEU A 679 -16.56 10.43 1.24
CA LEU A 679 -17.22 10.74 2.52
C LEU A 679 -18.56 10.01 2.70
N SER A 680 -19.24 9.61 1.63
CA SER A 680 -20.47 8.83 1.74
C SER A 680 -20.21 7.42 2.25
N ALA A 681 -19.07 6.82 1.83
CA ALA A 681 -18.62 5.52 2.27
C ALA A 681 -18.11 5.50 3.73
N LEU A 682 -17.82 6.67 4.32
CA LEU A 682 -17.41 6.76 5.74
C LEU A 682 -18.47 6.17 6.69
N LYS A 683 -19.75 6.28 6.35
CA LYS A 683 -20.84 5.71 7.14
C LYS A 683 -20.86 4.17 7.15
N GLU A 684 -20.20 3.56 6.19
CA GLU A 684 -20.09 2.10 6.06
C GLU A 684 -18.92 1.55 6.87
N VAL A 685 -17.91 2.37 7.13
CA VAL A 685 -16.71 1.97 7.88
C VAL A 685 -17.07 1.78 9.36
N PRO A 686 -16.80 0.61 9.95
CA PRO A 686 -17.12 0.34 11.34
C PRO A 686 -16.34 1.24 12.30
N PRO A 687 -16.98 2.08 13.11
CA PRO A 687 -16.31 2.96 14.05
C PRO A 687 -16.03 2.23 15.39
N VAL A 688 -15.41 1.04 15.29
CA VAL A 688 -15.01 0.16 16.42
C VAL A 688 -13.53 -0.16 16.34
N ASP A 689 -12.93 -0.45 17.51
CA ASP A 689 -11.51 -0.79 17.61
C ASP A 689 -11.28 -1.77 18.78
N LEU A 690 -10.04 -2.14 19.06
CA LEU A 690 -9.65 -3.11 20.08
C LEU A 690 -10.29 -2.87 21.47
N PRO A 691 -10.52 -1.62 21.95
CA PRO A 691 -11.26 -1.37 23.19
C PRO A 691 -12.68 -2.00 23.21
N ASP A 692 -13.34 -2.12 22.04
CA ASP A 692 -14.67 -2.73 21.94
C ASP A 692 -14.67 -4.26 22.19
N LEU A 693 -13.51 -4.89 22.18
CA LEU A 693 -13.33 -6.31 22.54
C LEU A 693 -13.26 -6.53 24.06
N LEU A 694 -12.97 -5.47 24.84
CA LEU A 694 -12.73 -5.59 26.28
C LEU A 694 -13.94 -6.11 27.05
N PRO A 695 -15.18 -5.61 26.84
CA PRO A 695 -16.38 -6.11 27.53
C PRO A 695 -16.64 -7.59 27.27
N PHE A 696 -16.52 -8.03 26.02
CA PHE A 696 -16.65 -9.42 25.63
C PHE A 696 -15.64 -10.31 26.40
N PHE A 697 -14.36 -9.92 26.39
CA PHE A 697 -13.30 -10.72 26.99
C PHE A 697 -13.41 -10.76 28.53
N GLN A 698 -13.76 -9.63 29.18
CA GLN A 698 -14.01 -9.57 30.60
C GLN A 698 -15.18 -10.46 31.02
N ASN A 699 -16.31 -10.38 30.32
CA ASN A 699 -17.49 -11.15 30.60
C ASN A 699 -17.24 -12.65 30.42
N LEU A 700 -16.43 -13.04 29.42
CA LEU A 700 -16.06 -14.44 29.23
C LEU A 700 -15.13 -14.96 30.33
N LEU A 701 -14.22 -14.13 30.88
CA LEU A 701 -13.44 -14.49 32.05
C LEU A 701 -14.34 -14.68 33.28
N VAL A 702 -15.37 -13.84 33.45
CA VAL A 702 -16.36 -14.00 34.54
C VAL A 702 -17.12 -15.32 34.38
N LEU A 703 -17.57 -15.66 33.17
CA LEU A 703 -18.19 -16.96 32.86
C LEU A 703 -17.29 -18.14 33.28
N ASN A 704 -15.98 -17.99 33.06
CA ASN A 704 -14.94 -18.97 33.48
C ASN A 704 -14.54 -18.84 34.95
N ARG A 705 -15.33 -18.14 35.77
CA ARG A 705 -15.09 -17.92 37.21
C ARG A 705 -13.73 -17.28 37.51
N ARG A 706 -13.23 -16.41 36.60
CA ARG A 706 -12.06 -15.60 36.81
C ARG A 706 -12.46 -14.18 37.20
N ARG A 707 -11.63 -13.53 38.04
CA ARG A 707 -11.83 -12.13 38.43
C ARG A 707 -10.72 -11.29 37.82
N PRO A 708 -10.93 -10.73 36.63
CA PRO A 708 -9.89 -9.89 36.02
C PRO A 708 -9.77 -8.57 36.79
N LYS A 709 -8.53 -8.07 36.92
CA LYS A 709 -8.27 -6.70 37.34
C LYS A 709 -8.14 -5.85 36.07
N ALA A 710 -8.97 -4.81 35.98
CA ALA A 710 -8.90 -3.86 34.89
C ALA A 710 -8.22 -2.57 35.37
N GLU A 711 -7.23 -2.09 34.62
CA GLU A 711 -6.61 -0.78 34.79
C GLU A 711 -6.70 -0.04 33.45
N GLY A 712 -7.78 0.76 33.30
CA GLY A 712 -8.11 1.37 32.03
C GLY A 712 -8.40 0.29 30.95
N LEU A 713 -7.62 0.30 29.87
CA LEU A 713 -7.72 -0.66 28.74
C LEU A 713 -6.73 -1.83 28.88
N ALA A 714 -6.21 -2.06 30.07
CA ALA A 714 -5.32 -3.18 30.40
C ALA A 714 -5.98 -4.17 31.34
N LEU A 715 -5.74 -5.46 31.12
CA LEU A 715 -6.28 -6.56 31.91
C LEU A 715 -5.19 -7.41 32.49
N SER A 716 -5.32 -7.71 33.80
CA SER A 716 -4.50 -8.68 34.51
C SER A 716 -5.39 -9.80 35.05
N PHE A 717 -5.05 -11.06 34.74
CA PHE A 717 -5.85 -12.24 35.13
C PHE A 717 -5.06 -13.53 35.05
N ARG A 718 -5.58 -14.56 35.74
CA ARG A 718 -5.12 -15.93 35.60
C ARG A 718 -5.93 -16.64 34.50
N THR A 719 -5.25 -17.24 33.54
CA THR A 719 -5.86 -17.92 32.38
C THR A 719 -6.75 -19.07 32.86
N PRO A 720 -7.93 -19.25 32.25
CA PRO A 720 -8.76 -20.46 32.45
C PRO A 720 -7.96 -21.74 32.09
N GLU A 721 -8.11 -22.82 32.85
CA GLU A 721 -7.33 -24.05 32.64
C GLU A 721 -7.62 -24.67 31.29
N GLU A 722 -8.89 -24.60 30.84
CA GLU A 722 -9.34 -25.12 29.54
C GLU A 722 -8.70 -24.43 28.34
N TRP A 723 -8.17 -23.20 28.53
CA TRP A 723 -7.49 -22.48 27.47
C TRP A 723 -5.99 -22.79 27.35
N LEU A 724 -5.41 -23.44 28.35
CA LEU A 724 -3.99 -23.80 28.40
C LEU A 724 -3.65 -25.00 27.48
N THR A 725 -4.00 -24.88 26.20
CA THR A 725 -3.86 -25.97 25.23
C THR A 725 -2.58 -25.89 24.40
N SER A 726 -1.81 -24.80 24.52
CA SER A 726 -0.58 -24.59 23.77
C SER A 726 0.44 -23.79 24.60
N HIS A 727 1.74 -23.99 24.28
CA HIS A 727 2.82 -23.23 24.91
C HIS A 727 2.78 -21.71 24.61
N ALA A 728 2.02 -21.29 23.61
CA ALA A 728 1.84 -19.88 23.27
C ALA A 728 0.94 -19.15 24.28
N ILE A 729 0.19 -19.87 25.13
CA ILE A 729 -0.74 -19.31 26.11
C ILE A 729 -0.09 -19.38 27.50
N ARG A 730 0.11 -18.22 28.11
CA ARG A 730 0.68 -18.12 29.47
C ARG A 730 -0.38 -18.43 30.52
N ARG A 731 0.07 -18.91 31.69
CA ARG A 731 -0.82 -19.17 32.84
C ARG A 731 -1.37 -17.91 33.48
N GLN A 732 -0.67 -16.79 33.33
CA GLN A 732 -1.05 -15.50 33.88
C GLN A 732 -0.64 -14.40 32.88
N TYR A 733 -1.46 -13.36 32.81
CA TYR A 733 -1.20 -12.12 32.08
C TYR A 733 -1.34 -10.96 33.07
N ASP A 734 -0.30 -10.15 33.18
CA ASP A 734 -0.23 -9.04 34.16
C ASP A 734 -0.57 -7.70 33.49
N ASN A 735 -0.53 -7.61 32.16
CA ASN A 735 -0.83 -6.38 31.42
C ASN A 735 -1.17 -6.71 29.95
N LEU A 736 -2.38 -7.21 29.73
CA LEU A 736 -2.90 -7.48 28.39
C LEU A 736 -3.67 -6.27 27.90
N LEU A 737 -3.17 -5.63 26.83
CA LEU A 737 -3.63 -4.33 26.35
C LEU A 737 -4.71 -4.46 25.28
N PHE A 738 -5.74 -3.64 25.39
CA PHE A 738 -6.83 -3.48 24.41
C PHE A 738 -6.77 -2.12 23.70
N ASP A 739 -5.59 -1.52 23.61
CA ASP A 739 -5.37 -0.26 22.89
C ASP A 739 -4.08 -0.36 22.07
N ARG A 740 -4.21 -0.24 20.76
CA ARG A 740 -3.11 -0.31 19.79
C ARG A 740 -2.21 0.94 19.80
N ASN A 741 -2.70 2.06 20.36
CA ASN A 741 -1.99 3.33 20.41
C ASN A 741 -0.96 3.40 21.55
N LEU A 742 -1.01 2.45 22.48
CA LEU A 742 -0.04 2.38 23.57
C LEU A 742 1.34 1.95 23.05
N PRO A 743 2.43 2.49 23.64
CA PRO A 743 3.79 2.23 23.16
C PRO A 743 4.17 0.75 23.28
N ARG A 744 5.09 0.31 22.41
CA ARG A 744 5.68 -1.02 22.49
C ARG A 744 6.39 -1.17 23.83
N GLY A 745 6.18 -2.31 24.50
CA GLY A 745 6.75 -2.58 25.83
C GLY A 745 5.79 -2.31 26.98
N ALA A 746 4.65 -1.59 26.76
CA ALA A 746 3.63 -1.43 27.78
C ALA A 746 2.90 -2.74 28.14
N GLY A 747 2.88 -3.74 27.24
CA GLY A 747 2.25 -5.04 27.43
C GLY A 747 1.96 -5.76 26.11
N ASP A 748 1.45 -6.98 26.20
CA ASP A 748 0.99 -7.74 25.04
C ASP A 748 -0.32 -7.14 24.51
N LEU A 749 -0.43 -6.95 23.18
CA LEU A 749 -1.62 -6.42 22.56
C LEU A 749 -2.63 -7.54 22.29
N MET A 750 -3.87 -7.34 22.74
CA MET A 750 -5.00 -8.21 22.43
C MET A 750 -5.61 -7.81 21.08
N GLY A 751 -6.17 -8.80 20.40
CA GLY A 751 -6.88 -8.66 19.14
C GLY A 751 -7.16 -10.03 18.55
N VAL A 752 -7.89 -10.10 17.44
CA VAL A 752 -8.08 -11.33 16.68
C VAL A 752 -6.69 -11.80 16.20
N GLY A 753 -6.42 -13.10 16.25
CA GLY A 753 -5.10 -13.73 16.02
C GLY A 753 -4.22 -13.81 17.28
N HIS A 754 -4.66 -13.27 18.42
CA HIS A 754 -4.04 -13.62 19.71
C HIS A 754 -4.58 -15.00 20.16
N PRO A 755 -3.69 -15.96 20.58
CA PRO A 755 -4.15 -17.30 20.95
C PRO A 755 -5.25 -17.33 22.01
N LEU A 756 -5.26 -16.39 22.92
CA LEU A 756 -6.35 -16.23 23.92
C LEU A 756 -7.66 -15.79 23.28
N MET A 757 -7.61 -14.88 22.30
CA MET A 757 -8.82 -14.42 21.64
C MET A 757 -9.45 -15.54 20.80
N GLU A 758 -8.62 -16.35 20.14
CA GLU A 758 -9.09 -17.52 19.41
C GLU A 758 -9.83 -18.51 20.33
N LYS A 759 -9.24 -18.78 21.53
CA LYS A 759 -9.90 -19.64 22.53
C LYS A 759 -11.18 -19.00 23.06
N ALA A 760 -11.19 -17.71 23.30
CA ALA A 760 -12.34 -16.97 23.76
C ALA A 760 -13.48 -17.03 22.74
N LEU A 761 -13.21 -16.71 21.47
CA LEU A 761 -14.19 -16.79 20.38
C LEU A 761 -14.69 -18.22 20.18
N GLN A 762 -13.79 -19.21 20.20
CA GLN A 762 -14.15 -20.63 20.07
C GLN A 762 -15.05 -21.10 21.22
N GLN A 763 -14.78 -20.73 22.46
CA GLN A 763 -15.63 -21.06 23.60
C GLN A 763 -16.99 -20.39 23.49
N ALA A 764 -17.01 -19.09 23.21
CA ALA A 764 -18.27 -18.33 23.15
C ALA A 764 -19.19 -18.82 22.02
N SER A 765 -18.65 -19.14 20.84
CA SER A 765 -19.44 -19.66 19.71
C SER A 765 -20.10 -21.01 19.98
N ARG A 766 -19.62 -21.77 20.99
CA ARG A 766 -20.15 -23.08 21.40
C ARG A 766 -21.22 -22.99 22.50
N LEU A 767 -21.50 -21.81 23.03
CA LEU A 767 -22.53 -21.62 24.04
C LEU A 767 -23.89 -21.96 23.44
N HIS A 768 -24.74 -22.64 24.26
CA HIS A 768 -26.00 -23.19 23.81
C HIS A 768 -27.17 -22.21 23.86
N GLY A 769 -27.09 -21.14 24.64
CA GLY A 769 -28.13 -20.16 24.82
C GLY A 769 -28.58 -19.52 23.51
N VAL A 770 -29.89 -19.50 23.26
CA VAL A 770 -30.50 -18.89 22.06
C VAL A 770 -31.56 -17.84 22.36
N PHE A 771 -32.09 -17.80 23.58
CA PHE A 771 -33.11 -16.86 24.03
C PHE A 771 -32.84 -16.41 25.46
N CYS A 772 -32.86 -15.10 25.71
CA CYS A 772 -32.70 -14.54 27.06
C CYS A 772 -33.53 -13.27 27.25
N VAL A 773 -33.64 -12.84 28.51
CA VAL A 773 -34.09 -11.50 28.89
C VAL A 773 -32.85 -10.71 29.34
N ALA A 774 -32.68 -9.52 28.81
CA ALA A 774 -31.51 -8.68 29.06
C ALA A 774 -31.92 -7.24 29.42
N ASP A 775 -31.21 -6.66 30.40
CA ASP A 775 -31.37 -5.26 30.79
C ASP A 775 -30.57 -4.33 29.89
N GLY A 776 -31.05 -3.12 29.65
CA GLY A 776 -30.36 -2.10 28.89
C GLY A 776 -30.57 -2.13 27.37
N LEU A 777 -31.47 -2.97 26.89
CA LEU A 777 -31.90 -2.97 25.48
C LEU A 777 -33.04 -1.96 25.25
N PRO A 778 -32.96 -1.11 24.22
CA PRO A 778 -34.04 -0.19 23.86
C PRO A 778 -35.25 -0.89 23.23
N ALA A 779 -35.04 -2.03 22.61
CA ALA A 779 -36.04 -2.86 21.95
C ALA A 779 -35.54 -4.31 21.85
N PRO A 780 -36.43 -5.31 21.58
CA PRO A 780 -35.96 -6.68 21.33
C PRO A 780 -34.92 -6.73 20.22
N LEU A 781 -33.93 -7.61 20.38
CA LEU A 781 -32.86 -7.80 19.41
C LEU A 781 -32.79 -9.27 18.98
N GLN A 782 -32.95 -9.53 17.69
CA GLN A 782 -32.66 -10.81 17.07
C GLN A 782 -31.35 -10.70 16.31
N VAL A 783 -30.38 -11.54 16.64
CA VAL A 783 -29.12 -11.65 15.93
C VAL A 783 -29.18 -12.80 14.94
N ILE A 784 -28.88 -12.53 13.69
CA ILE A 784 -28.88 -13.48 12.58
C ILE A 784 -27.52 -13.54 11.88
N ALA A 785 -27.21 -14.73 11.38
CA ALA A 785 -26.08 -14.91 10.44
C ALA A 785 -26.61 -15.07 9.02
N VAL A 786 -25.95 -14.44 8.10
CA VAL A 786 -26.22 -14.53 6.66
C VAL A 786 -24.99 -15.14 5.98
N SER A 787 -25.16 -16.15 5.17
CA SER A 787 -24.12 -16.84 4.44
C SER A 787 -24.59 -17.21 3.03
N ASN A 788 -23.67 -17.65 2.16
CA ASN A 788 -24.06 -18.14 0.85
C ASN A 788 -24.62 -19.57 0.93
N ARG A 789 -25.69 -19.84 0.18
CA ARG A 789 -26.24 -21.21 0.04
C ARG A 789 -25.31 -22.10 -0.79
N VAL A 790 -24.58 -21.53 -1.73
CA VAL A 790 -23.69 -22.25 -2.64
C VAL A 790 -22.31 -22.37 -1.99
N THR A 791 -21.83 -23.59 -1.78
CA THR A 791 -20.47 -23.85 -1.28
C THR A 791 -19.47 -23.62 -2.40
N GLY A 792 -18.32 -22.96 -2.06
CA GLY A 792 -17.30 -22.61 -3.04
C GLY A 792 -17.54 -21.26 -3.74
N ALA A 793 -18.53 -20.50 -3.27
CA ALA A 793 -18.84 -19.20 -3.83
C ALA A 793 -17.83 -18.11 -3.48
N GLU A 794 -17.80 -17.15 -4.34
CA GLU A 794 -16.97 -15.96 -4.39
C GLU A 794 -17.06 -15.13 -3.09
N GLY A 795 -15.93 -14.87 -2.47
CA GLY A 795 -15.78 -14.00 -1.30
C GLY A 795 -14.97 -14.63 -0.17
N SER A 796 -14.23 -13.83 0.56
CA SER A 796 -13.48 -14.25 1.75
C SER A 796 -14.37 -14.34 2.97
N ALA A 797 -15.40 -13.48 3.07
CA ALA A 797 -16.38 -13.51 4.14
C ALA A 797 -17.34 -14.70 3.94
N ARG A 798 -17.22 -15.69 4.82
CA ARG A 798 -18.09 -16.89 4.79
C ARG A 798 -19.44 -16.63 5.42
N ARG A 799 -19.54 -15.68 6.34
CA ARG A 799 -20.69 -15.41 7.17
C ARG A 799 -20.70 -13.95 7.63
N LEU A 800 -21.79 -13.24 7.43
CA LEU A 800 -22.03 -11.91 7.97
C LEU A 800 -23.08 -11.96 9.07
N VAL A 801 -22.96 -11.09 10.06
CA VAL A 801 -23.88 -11.00 11.20
C VAL A 801 -24.67 -9.69 11.12
N PHE A 802 -25.97 -9.78 11.36
CA PHE A 802 -26.88 -8.64 11.43
C PHE A 802 -27.75 -8.74 12.66
N GLY A 803 -28.23 -7.60 13.15
CA GLY A 803 -29.27 -7.52 14.18
C GLY A 803 -30.58 -6.99 13.59
N ILE A 804 -31.69 -7.54 14.05
CA ILE A 804 -33.01 -7.00 13.76
C ILE A 804 -33.59 -6.51 15.09
N THR A 805 -33.95 -5.23 15.14
CA THR A 805 -34.45 -4.58 16.35
C THR A 805 -35.60 -3.64 16.03
N GLY A 806 -36.40 -3.28 17.02
CA GLY A 806 -37.53 -2.34 16.88
C GLY A 806 -38.87 -2.96 17.21
N GLN A 807 -39.93 -2.21 16.93
CA GLN A 807 -41.32 -2.65 17.10
C GLN A 807 -41.88 -3.21 15.76
N PRO A 808 -42.86 -4.11 15.79
CA PRO A 808 -43.52 -4.60 14.58
C PRO A 808 -43.99 -3.44 13.68
N GLY A 809 -43.66 -3.50 12.39
CA GLY A 809 -43.93 -2.45 11.41
C GLY A 809 -42.92 -1.28 11.37
N LYS A 810 -41.92 -1.27 12.28
CA LYS A 810 -40.80 -0.33 12.31
C LYS A 810 -39.51 -1.04 12.70
N LEU A 811 -39.23 -2.19 12.09
CA LEU A 811 -38.01 -2.94 12.33
C LEU A 811 -36.84 -2.27 11.60
N ALA A 812 -35.68 -2.26 12.25
CA ALA A 812 -34.41 -1.77 11.70
C ALA A 812 -33.38 -2.89 11.64
N LEU A 813 -32.53 -2.85 10.64
CA LEU A 813 -31.39 -3.72 10.51
C LEU A 813 -30.18 -3.04 11.14
N LEU A 814 -29.51 -3.73 12.04
CA LEU A 814 -28.21 -3.35 12.62
C LEU A 814 -27.11 -4.14 11.94
N ARG A 815 -26.01 -3.48 11.59
CA ARG A 815 -24.80 -4.12 11.12
C ARG A 815 -24.07 -4.80 12.28
N ASP A 816 -23.15 -5.68 11.98
CA ASP A 816 -22.40 -6.49 12.95
C ASP A 816 -21.71 -5.65 14.04
N TRP A 817 -21.09 -4.52 13.71
CA TRP A 817 -20.49 -3.61 14.71
C TRP A 817 -21.53 -2.86 15.56
N GLU A 818 -22.71 -2.58 15.01
CA GLU A 818 -23.81 -1.98 15.77
C GLU A 818 -24.38 -3.00 16.76
N VAL A 819 -24.52 -4.26 16.33
CA VAL A 819 -24.88 -5.37 17.22
C VAL A 819 -23.89 -5.50 18.36
N LEU A 820 -22.57 -5.48 18.07
CA LEU A 820 -21.53 -5.55 19.09
C LEU A 820 -21.64 -4.39 20.09
N ARG A 821 -21.85 -3.16 19.63
CA ARG A 821 -22.00 -1.99 20.50
C ARG A 821 -23.23 -2.07 21.38
N VAL A 822 -24.37 -2.50 20.85
CA VAL A 822 -25.57 -2.69 21.63
C VAL A 822 -25.33 -3.75 22.71
N LEU A 823 -24.73 -4.89 22.39
CA LEU A 823 -24.44 -5.95 23.33
C LEU A 823 -23.42 -5.56 24.40
N ASN A 824 -22.46 -4.69 24.07
CA ASN A 824 -21.48 -4.16 25.01
C ASN A 824 -22.09 -3.22 26.07
N GLN A 825 -23.27 -2.66 25.79
CA GLN A 825 -23.97 -1.75 26.70
C GLN A 825 -24.98 -2.48 27.61
N CYS A 826 -25.31 -3.75 27.32
CA CYS A 826 -26.25 -4.54 28.11
C CYS A 826 -25.67 -4.91 29.47
N ALA A 827 -26.50 -4.86 30.50
CA ALA A 827 -26.19 -5.43 31.81
C ALA A 827 -26.46 -6.95 31.77
N LEU A 828 -25.35 -7.74 31.72
CA LEU A 828 -25.38 -9.18 31.53
C LEU A 828 -25.37 -9.92 32.87
N LYS A 829 -26.26 -10.92 33.03
CA LYS A 829 -26.42 -11.75 34.24
C LYS A 829 -26.06 -13.21 33.92
N ALA A 830 -25.29 -13.84 34.82
CA ALA A 830 -24.92 -15.25 34.70
C ALA A 830 -26.11 -16.19 34.96
N GLU A 831 -27.07 -15.75 35.70
CA GLU A 831 -28.29 -16.53 36.02
C GLU A 831 -29.41 -16.20 35.04
N PRO A 832 -30.18 -17.18 34.57
CA PRO A 832 -31.35 -16.93 33.72
C PRO A 832 -32.41 -16.12 34.48
N ALA A 833 -33.17 -15.30 33.74
CA ALA A 833 -34.34 -14.66 34.32
C ALA A 833 -35.36 -15.73 34.79
N PRO A 834 -36.04 -15.53 35.95
CA PRO A 834 -36.86 -16.57 36.54
C PRO A 834 -38.12 -16.91 35.75
N ASP A 835 -38.70 -15.98 34.98
CA ASP A 835 -39.90 -16.23 34.15
C ASP A 835 -40.05 -15.12 33.08
N LEU A 836 -40.80 -15.44 32.03
CA LEU A 836 -41.20 -14.50 30.98
C LEU A 836 -42.45 -13.67 31.36
N ASP A 837 -43.02 -13.85 32.54
CA ASP A 837 -44.18 -13.10 33.06
C ASP A 837 -45.32 -12.92 32.02
N GLY A 838 -45.69 -13.98 31.31
CA GLY A 838 -46.74 -13.94 30.28
C GLY A 838 -46.33 -13.33 28.91
N ARG A 839 -45.10 -12.92 28.76
CA ARG A 839 -44.57 -12.27 27.52
C ARG A 839 -44.14 -13.23 26.44
N ALA A 840 -44.22 -14.55 26.65
CA ALA A 840 -43.81 -15.57 25.67
C ALA A 840 -44.59 -15.44 24.34
N GLU A 841 -45.88 -15.08 24.40
CA GLU A 841 -46.68 -14.85 23.19
C GLU A 841 -46.27 -13.59 22.44
N LEU A 842 -45.97 -12.53 23.16
CA LEU A 842 -45.46 -11.30 22.56
C LEU A 842 -44.10 -11.52 21.88
N ALA A 843 -43.19 -12.24 22.52
CA ALA A 843 -41.90 -12.60 21.94
C ALA A 843 -42.04 -13.45 20.68
N ARG A 844 -42.97 -14.41 20.69
CA ARG A 844 -43.29 -15.24 19.53
C ARG A 844 -43.87 -14.44 18.37
N ALA A 845 -44.84 -13.57 18.66
CA ALA A 845 -45.46 -12.71 17.66
C ALA A 845 -44.44 -11.76 17.04
N TRP A 846 -43.55 -11.18 17.85
CA TRP A 846 -42.46 -10.33 17.37
C TRP A 846 -41.48 -11.11 16.47
N LEU A 847 -41.06 -12.31 16.85
CA LEU A 847 -40.15 -13.17 16.07
C LEU A 847 -40.76 -13.56 14.71
N GLU A 848 -42.07 -13.87 14.66
CA GLU A 848 -42.73 -14.16 13.37
C GLU A 848 -42.75 -12.92 12.46
N HIS A 849 -42.99 -11.73 13.03
CA HIS A 849 -42.93 -10.46 12.29
C HIS A 849 -41.48 -10.15 11.77
N ALA A 850 -40.50 -10.29 12.64
CA ALA A 850 -39.11 -10.13 12.29
C ALA A 850 -38.70 -11.08 11.15
N LYS A 851 -39.12 -12.33 11.20
CA LYS A 851 -38.88 -13.32 10.15
C LYS A 851 -39.48 -12.91 8.80
N GLN A 852 -40.69 -12.34 8.79
CA GLN A 852 -41.34 -11.87 7.56
C GLN A 852 -40.64 -10.68 6.94
N GLU A 853 -40.15 -9.73 7.74
CA GLU A 853 -39.48 -8.51 7.25
C GLU A 853 -38.01 -8.71 6.96
N THR A 854 -37.35 -9.74 7.47
CA THR A 854 -35.90 -9.99 7.34
C THR A 854 -35.39 -9.91 5.90
N SER A 855 -36.10 -10.58 4.97
CA SER A 855 -35.66 -10.60 3.56
C SER A 855 -35.73 -9.22 2.91
N ALA A 856 -36.76 -8.41 3.25
CA ALA A 856 -36.88 -7.05 2.73
C ALA A 856 -35.83 -6.08 3.33
N LEU A 857 -35.48 -6.28 4.61
CA LEU A 857 -34.41 -5.51 5.25
C LEU A 857 -33.06 -5.84 4.65
N LEU A 858 -32.73 -7.11 4.47
CA LEU A 858 -31.45 -7.56 3.89
C LEU A 858 -31.30 -7.19 2.40
N ALA A 859 -32.41 -7.06 1.66
CA ALA A 859 -32.36 -6.63 0.24
C ALA A 859 -31.84 -5.20 0.05
N ARG A 860 -31.79 -4.41 1.12
CA ARG A 860 -31.20 -3.04 1.08
C ARG A 860 -29.69 -3.01 1.27
N GLU A 861 -29.09 -4.12 1.68
CA GLU A 861 -27.67 -4.25 1.89
C GLU A 861 -26.99 -4.89 0.67
N ALA A 862 -25.80 -4.39 0.33
CA ALA A 862 -24.97 -4.98 -0.73
C ALA A 862 -24.26 -6.23 -0.19
N LEU A 863 -24.92 -7.37 -0.24
CA LEU A 863 -24.39 -8.64 0.25
C LEU A 863 -23.48 -9.29 -0.81
N PRO A 864 -22.31 -9.84 -0.42
CA PRO A 864 -21.38 -10.53 -1.33
C PRO A 864 -21.84 -11.97 -1.66
N PHE A 865 -23.09 -12.29 -1.49
CA PHE A 865 -23.65 -13.64 -1.62
C PHE A 865 -24.63 -13.75 -2.80
N ALA A 866 -24.39 -14.70 -3.69
CA ALA A 866 -25.26 -14.98 -4.83
C ALA A 866 -26.63 -15.54 -4.41
N SER A 867 -26.68 -16.32 -3.33
CA SER A 867 -27.91 -16.88 -2.76
C SER A 867 -27.78 -16.94 -1.26
N ILE A 868 -28.62 -16.17 -0.56
CA ILE A 868 -28.53 -16.01 0.89
C ILE A 868 -29.17 -17.19 1.65
N HIS A 869 -28.49 -17.62 2.72
CA HIS A 869 -29.01 -18.47 3.77
C HIS A 869 -28.96 -17.69 5.08
N ILE A 870 -30.09 -17.65 5.78
CA ILE A 870 -30.27 -16.91 7.02
C ILE A 870 -30.38 -17.93 8.17
N ALA A 871 -29.51 -17.81 9.17
CA ALA A 871 -29.51 -18.64 10.37
C ALA A 871 -29.68 -17.77 11.63
N PRO A 872 -30.71 -17.97 12.45
CA PRO A 872 -30.84 -17.27 13.74
C PRO A 872 -29.73 -17.72 14.70
N ILE A 873 -29.07 -16.74 15.34
CA ILE A 873 -28.02 -16.98 16.35
C ILE A 873 -28.59 -16.88 17.75
N ALA A 874 -29.25 -15.75 18.05
CA ALA A 874 -29.68 -15.40 19.39
C ALA A 874 -30.85 -14.41 19.35
N VAL A 875 -31.63 -14.41 20.43
CA VAL A 875 -32.68 -13.41 20.69
C VAL A 875 -32.54 -12.91 22.13
N LEU A 876 -32.44 -11.60 22.25
CA LEU A 876 -32.42 -10.92 23.54
C LEU A 876 -33.74 -10.11 23.67
N TRP A 877 -34.53 -10.46 24.66
CA TRP A 877 -35.80 -9.82 24.97
C TRP A 877 -35.60 -8.73 26.03
N ILE A 878 -36.42 -7.67 26.00
CA ILE A 878 -36.29 -6.55 26.95
C ILE A 878 -36.83 -6.95 28.34
N ASP A 879 -36.13 -6.48 29.39
CA ASP A 879 -36.65 -6.52 30.76
C ASP A 879 -37.42 -5.21 31.06
N SER A 880 -38.75 -5.26 31.01
CA SER A 880 -39.62 -4.10 31.13
C SER A 880 -39.90 -3.66 32.56
N LYS A 881 -39.12 -4.10 33.57
CA LYS A 881 -39.32 -3.67 34.95
C LYS A 881 -38.85 -2.22 35.24
N GLY A 882 -38.49 -1.44 34.22
CA GLY A 882 -37.92 -0.08 34.38
C GLY A 882 -38.80 1.10 33.99
N ASP A 883 -40.00 0.93 33.42
CA ASP A 883 -40.78 2.04 32.87
C ASP A 883 -42.14 2.31 33.62
N ASP A 884 -42.22 1.95 34.87
CA ASP A 884 -43.34 2.39 35.78
C ASP A 884 -42.80 3.41 36.81
N THR A 885 -42.08 4.49 36.36
CA THR A 885 -41.92 5.69 37.18
C THR A 885 -41.90 6.94 36.29
#